data_316117baefc5d3e0e251cb721d7a46e0
#
_entry.id   316117baefc5d3e0e251cb721d7a46e0
#
_cell.length_a   1.000
_cell.length_b   1.000
_cell.length_c   1.000
_cell.angle_alpha   90.00
_cell.angle_beta   90.00
_cell.angle_gamma   90.00
#
_symmetry.space_group_name_H-M   'P 1'
#
loop_
_entity.id
_entity.type
_entity.pdbx_description
1 polymer ?
#
loop_
_entity_poly.entity_id
_entity_poly.type
_entity_poly.pdbx_seq_one_letter_code
_entity_poly.pdbx_strand_id
1 'polypeptide(L)'
;EGTAAAEALAMTLALAEKGRQGWFVAENCHPQTIDVVKTRAAVLGVPVHVGDPLQFDFAAHPLAGALVQYPDTYGDLFDGQALAARVHQSGAKLVVATDLLALCLLRAPGEFGADVAVGSAQRFGVPLGYGGPHAAFLAAREEFKRVLPGRIIGVSKDSRGERALRMAMQTREQHIRRDKATSNICTAQVLLSVMSGLYAVYHGAEGLARIALKVRSLTHALQSLLTQAGFAVSAGPRFDTLVVGPGPESAAAIHARALERRINLRPIDSLRVGLSLDERSGLSDVMALLECFGQRSSLAAIEAAARQTPPLEARFARQSPYLTHPVFKLYRTEHELLRYMKRLESKDLSLVHSMIALGSCTMKLNATSEMVALSWPGIADIHPFAPREQARGYGELFARLERALCEITGFAAVSLQPNAGSQGEYAGLLTIRAYQRAIGQEHRNVCLIPTSAHGTNPASAVMAGLEVVTVRCDESGNVDLADLRQKAEAHSARLSALMVTYPSTHGVFEEQIGEMCRLIHQHGGQVYLDGANMNAQVGLCRPGDFGADVCHLNLHKTFCIPHGGGGPGMGPIGVAKHLAAHLPGHAVVQNGGREGAVSAAPWGSASILTISYAYIAMMGAEGLRDATAQAILNANYMAKRLEGHFEILYRGAKGRVAHEFIVDLRAFEKSAHVTAEDVAKRLMDYGYHAPTMSWPVAGTIMIEPTESESKAELDRFCDALISIREEIRAIEQGRLPQDDNPLKNAPHPASVVLAAEWKHAYPREQAAFPAAWTRESKFWPTVGRIDNGFGDRNLVCTCPPLEAYASETPAAPARSKPAPVRAGG
;
A
#
# COMPACT_ATOMS: atom_id res chain seq x y z
N GLU A 1 9.49 -5.39 2.84
CA GLU A 1 10.75 -5.69 2.14
C GLU A 1 10.56 -6.80 1.09
N GLY A 2 10.09 -8.00 1.45
CA GLY A 2 10.04 -9.14 0.52
C GLY A 2 9.28 -8.86 -0.78
N THR A 3 8.12 -8.22 -0.70
CA THR A 3 7.36 -7.80 -1.90
C THR A 3 8.09 -6.74 -2.72
N ALA A 4 8.78 -5.79 -2.10
CA ALA A 4 9.58 -4.81 -2.82
C ALA A 4 10.76 -5.48 -3.56
N ALA A 5 11.39 -6.48 -2.95
CA ALA A 5 12.43 -7.29 -3.60
C ALA A 5 11.89 -8.08 -4.79
N ALA A 6 10.68 -8.65 -4.66
CA ALA A 6 10.00 -9.34 -5.77
C ALA A 6 9.57 -8.38 -6.90
N GLU A 7 9.18 -7.14 -6.59
CA GLU A 7 8.94 -6.10 -7.61
C GLU A 7 10.26 -5.69 -8.31
N ALA A 8 11.37 -5.59 -7.58
CA ALA A 8 12.67 -5.29 -8.17
C ALA A 8 13.14 -6.39 -9.14
N LEU A 9 12.80 -7.67 -8.86
CA LEU A 9 12.99 -8.77 -9.81
C LEU A 9 12.23 -8.48 -11.12
N ALA A 10 10.94 -8.18 -11.04
CA ALA A 10 10.11 -7.88 -12.22
C ALA A 10 10.65 -6.67 -13.00
N MET A 11 11.08 -5.62 -12.30
CA MET A 11 11.66 -4.41 -12.89
C MET A 11 12.97 -4.70 -13.66
N THR A 12 13.87 -5.48 -13.08
CA THR A 12 15.14 -5.82 -13.71
C THR A 12 14.94 -6.71 -14.93
N LEU A 13 14.00 -7.67 -14.86
CA LEU A 13 13.60 -8.49 -16.02
C LEU A 13 13.03 -7.64 -17.16
N ALA A 14 12.20 -6.64 -16.84
CA ALA A 14 11.58 -5.77 -17.86
C ALA A 14 12.60 -4.93 -18.65
N LEU A 15 13.77 -4.65 -18.06
CA LEU A 15 14.85 -3.89 -18.69
C LEU A 15 16.03 -4.76 -19.11
N ALA A 16 15.97 -6.06 -18.88
CA ALA A 16 17.06 -6.98 -19.20
C ALA A 16 17.24 -7.14 -20.73
N GLU A 17 18.46 -7.31 -21.15
CA GLU A 17 18.77 -7.69 -22.51
C GLU A 17 18.17 -9.05 -22.86
N LYS A 18 17.84 -9.24 -24.14
CA LYS A 18 17.26 -10.50 -24.63
C LYS A 18 18.15 -11.69 -24.27
N GLY A 19 17.57 -12.72 -23.66
CA GLY A 19 18.29 -13.94 -23.22
C GLY A 19 18.74 -13.91 -21.78
N ARG A 20 18.63 -12.79 -21.04
CA ARG A 20 18.90 -12.68 -19.61
C ARG A 20 17.63 -12.91 -18.83
N GLN A 21 17.42 -14.12 -18.36
CA GLN A 21 16.16 -14.53 -17.68
C GLN A 21 16.39 -15.05 -16.25
N GLY A 22 17.63 -15.33 -15.86
CA GLY A 22 17.95 -15.80 -14.51
C GLY A 22 18.01 -14.67 -13.49
N TRP A 23 17.91 -15.00 -12.21
CA TRP A 23 18.07 -14.08 -11.10
C TRP A 23 18.90 -14.71 -9.98
N PHE A 24 19.76 -13.92 -9.36
CA PHE A 24 20.55 -14.34 -8.22
C PHE A 24 20.00 -13.75 -6.94
N VAL A 25 19.98 -14.53 -5.86
CA VAL A 25 19.64 -14.08 -4.51
C VAL A 25 20.74 -14.53 -3.56
N ALA A 26 21.34 -13.61 -2.82
CA ALA A 26 22.33 -13.96 -1.83
C ALA A 26 21.70 -14.81 -0.70
N GLU A 27 22.36 -15.90 -0.32
CA GLU A 27 21.86 -16.81 0.73
C GLU A 27 21.77 -16.17 2.11
N ASN A 28 22.53 -15.06 2.30
CA ASN A 28 22.51 -14.24 3.49
C ASN A 28 21.49 -13.07 3.44
N CYS A 29 20.54 -13.08 2.51
CA CYS A 29 19.30 -12.31 2.63
C CYS A 29 18.41 -12.90 3.72
N HIS A 30 17.41 -12.16 4.17
CA HIS A 30 16.41 -12.68 5.10
C HIS A 30 15.62 -13.83 4.48
N PRO A 31 15.44 -14.97 5.18
CA PRO A 31 14.82 -16.17 4.60
C PRO A 31 13.40 -15.91 4.06
N GLN A 32 12.60 -15.07 4.73
CA GLN A 32 11.27 -14.69 4.26
C GLN A 32 11.32 -13.85 2.97
N THR A 33 12.36 -13.05 2.75
CA THR A 33 12.56 -12.30 1.50
C THR A 33 12.93 -13.24 0.36
N ILE A 34 13.81 -14.22 0.62
CA ILE A 34 14.18 -15.25 -0.35
C ILE A 34 12.94 -16.04 -0.79
N ASP A 35 12.07 -16.41 0.15
CA ASP A 35 10.86 -17.20 -0.12
C ASP A 35 9.86 -16.43 -1.01
N VAL A 36 9.56 -15.17 -0.68
CA VAL A 36 8.67 -14.32 -1.49
C VAL A 36 9.21 -14.12 -2.92
N VAL A 37 10.53 -13.90 -3.06
CA VAL A 37 11.17 -13.76 -4.37
C VAL A 37 11.06 -15.06 -5.17
N LYS A 38 11.32 -16.21 -4.56
CA LYS A 38 11.16 -17.53 -5.21
C LYS A 38 9.72 -17.78 -5.66
N THR A 39 8.73 -17.44 -4.82
CA THR A 39 7.31 -17.56 -5.17
C THR A 39 6.97 -16.73 -6.40
N ARG A 40 7.44 -15.48 -6.48
CA ARG A 40 7.22 -14.59 -7.62
C ARG A 40 7.93 -15.12 -8.88
N ALA A 41 9.17 -15.54 -8.76
CA ALA A 41 9.98 -16.03 -9.85
C ALA A 41 9.42 -17.33 -10.46
N ALA A 42 8.92 -18.25 -9.63
CA ALA A 42 8.42 -19.56 -10.07
C ALA A 42 7.27 -19.45 -11.06
N VAL A 43 6.31 -18.55 -10.84
CA VAL A 43 5.17 -18.35 -11.76
C VAL A 43 5.56 -17.67 -13.08
N LEU A 44 6.66 -16.90 -13.06
CA LEU A 44 7.21 -16.24 -14.24
C LEU A 44 8.18 -17.14 -15.02
N GLY A 45 8.45 -18.36 -14.53
CA GLY A 45 9.43 -19.28 -15.11
C GLY A 45 10.86 -18.78 -15.01
N VAL A 46 11.18 -17.93 -14.03
CA VAL A 46 12.51 -17.34 -13.84
C VAL A 46 13.35 -18.24 -12.95
N PRO A 47 14.48 -18.77 -13.42
CA PRO A 47 15.39 -19.54 -12.60
C PRO A 47 16.06 -18.63 -11.55
N VAL A 48 15.97 -19.03 -10.28
CA VAL A 48 16.59 -18.33 -9.14
C VAL A 48 17.77 -19.12 -8.62
N HIS A 49 18.96 -18.51 -8.63
CA HIS A 49 20.18 -19.05 -8.04
C HIS A 49 20.36 -18.46 -6.65
N VAL A 50 20.51 -19.30 -5.63
CA VAL A 50 20.78 -18.86 -4.25
C VAL A 50 22.18 -19.31 -3.86
N GLY A 51 23.01 -18.40 -3.33
CA GLY A 51 24.38 -18.73 -2.92
C GLY A 51 25.13 -17.56 -2.30
N ASP A 52 26.42 -17.78 -2.01
CA ASP A 52 27.33 -16.76 -1.50
C ASP A 52 27.65 -15.71 -2.58
N PRO A 53 27.27 -14.44 -2.40
CA PRO A 53 27.51 -13.39 -3.40
C PRO A 53 29.01 -13.12 -3.65
N LEU A 54 29.90 -13.48 -2.72
CA LEU A 54 31.34 -13.29 -2.87
C LEU A 54 32.00 -14.37 -3.71
N GLN A 55 31.42 -15.58 -3.74
CA GLN A 55 31.98 -16.74 -4.46
C GLN A 55 31.23 -17.03 -5.78
N PHE A 56 30.00 -16.52 -5.94
CA PHE A 56 29.17 -16.82 -7.11
C PHE A 56 29.78 -16.26 -8.40
N ASP A 57 29.85 -17.10 -9.45
CA ASP A 57 30.29 -16.69 -10.79
C ASP A 57 29.15 -16.07 -11.58
N PHE A 58 28.97 -14.75 -11.47
CA PHE A 58 27.93 -14.03 -12.20
C PHE A 58 28.09 -14.11 -13.72
N ALA A 59 29.29 -14.28 -14.23
CA ALA A 59 29.55 -14.33 -15.67
C ALA A 59 29.10 -15.66 -16.31
N ALA A 60 29.06 -16.73 -15.53
CA ALA A 60 28.62 -18.05 -16.00
C ALA A 60 27.10 -18.16 -16.22
N HIS A 61 26.32 -17.17 -15.79
CA HIS A 61 24.85 -17.22 -15.79
C HIS A 61 24.24 -15.99 -16.48
N PRO A 62 23.24 -16.15 -17.37
CA PRO A 62 22.54 -15.04 -18.04
C PRO A 62 21.52 -14.38 -17.12
N LEU A 63 21.99 -13.65 -16.11
CA LEU A 63 21.17 -13.01 -15.09
C LEU A 63 20.64 -11.65 -15.55
N ALA A 64 19.37 -11.36 -15.23
CA ALA A 64 18.76 -10.03 -15.32
C ALA A 64 19.12 -9.17 -14.11
N GLY A 65 19.24 -9.78 -12.93
CA GLY A 65 19.56 -9.07 -11.71
C GLY A 65 20.08 -9.97 -10.60
N ALA A 66 20.60 -9.33 -9.55
CA ALA A 66 21.12 -9.96 -8.35
C ALA A 66 20.64 -9.19 -7.11
N LEU A 67 20.07 -9.90 -6.13
CA LEU A 67 19.65 -9.35 -4.83
C LEU A 67 20.67 -9.70 -3.76
N VAL A 68 21.10 -8.68 -3.00
CA VAL A 68 21.92 -8.84 -1.80
C VAL A 68 21.30 -8.04 -0.64
N GLN A 69 21.64 -8.41 0.59
CA GLN A 69 21.16 -7.75 1.81
C GLN A 69 22.31 -6.97 2.47
N TYR A 70 22.07 -5.70 2.86
CA TYR A 70 23.09 -4.82 3.46
C TYR A 70 22.50 -3.92 4.57
N PRO A 71 22.91 -4.09 5.85
CA PRO A 71 23.59 -5.26 6.40
C PRO A 71 22.87 -6.58 6.13
N ASP A 72 23.61 -7.69 6.08
CA ASP A 72 22.96 -8.98 5.82
C ASP A 72 22.21 -9.54 7.04
N THR A 73 21.59 -10.72 6.91
CA THR A 73 20.78 -11.34 7.98
C THR A 73 21.58 -11.72 9.22
N TYR A 74 22.92 -11.72 9.11
CA TYR A 74 23.87 -12.01 10.20
C TYR A 74 24.57 -10.75 10.73
N GLY A 75 24.24 -9.58 10.14
CA GLY A 75 24.83 -8.28 10.48
C GLY A 75 26.15 -7.98 9.78
N ASP A 76 26.57 -8.80 8.80
CA ASP A 76 27.78 -8.59 8.05
C ASP A 76 27.67 -7.41 7.07
N LEU A 77 28.78 -6.68 6.92
CA LEU A 77 28.95 -5.64 5.91
C LEU A 77 29.94 -6.14 4.84
N PHE A 78 29.62 -5.93 3.58
CA PHE A 78 30.47 -6.27 2.45
C PHE A 78 30.92 -5.03 1.68
N ASP A 79 31.98 -5.16 0.89
CA ASP A 79 32.41 -4.11 -0.03
C ASP A 79 31.44 -4.03 -1.22
N GLY A 80 30.49 -3.10 -1.08
CA GLY A 80 29.41 -2.91 -2.08
C GLY A 80 29.94 -2.50 -3.45
N GLN A 81 31.04 -1.73 -3.52
CA GLN A 81 31.61 -1.26 -4.79
C GLN A 81 32.25 -2.40 -5.57
N ALA A 82 33.01 -3.27 -4.90
CA ALA A 82 33.62 -4.44 -5.53
C ALA A 82 32.54 -5.41 -6.04
N LEU A 83 31.47 -5.64 -5.25
CA LEU A 83 30.37 -6.51 -5.66
C LEU A 83 29.58 -5.92 -6.83
N ALA A 84 29.25 -4.63 -6.79
CA ALA A 84 28.55 -3.94 -7.88
C ALA A 84 29.31 -4.07 -9.21
N ALA A 85 30.64 -3.88 -9.18
CA ALA A 85 31.48 -4.04 -10.35
C ALA A 85 31.39 -5.46 -10.94
N ARG A 86 31.43 -6.50 -10.10
CA ARG A 86 31.31 -7.92 -10.56
C ARG A 86 29.93 -8.20 -11.18
N VAL A 87 28.85 -7.74 -10.55
CA VAL A 87 27.49 -7.91 -11.06
C VAL A 87 27.33 -7.20 -12.40
N HIS A 88 27.75 -5.94 -12.50
CA HIS A 88 27.64 -5.17 -13.73
C HIS A 88 28.50 -5.71 -14.88
N GLN A 89 29.71 -6.23 -14.60
CA GLN A 89 30.53 -6.89 -15.61
C GLN A 89 29.83 -8.10 -16.25
N SER A 90 28.94 -8.78 -15.52
CA SER A 90 28.11 -9.84 -16.09
C SER A 90 26.92 -9.32 -16.90
N GLY A 91 26.64 -7.99 -16.89
CA GLY A 91 25.46 -7.35 -17.50
C GLY A 91 24.18 -7.44 -16.67
N ALA A 92 24.25 -7.94 -15.44
CA ALA A 92 23.12 -7.99 -14.49
C ALA A 92 22.97 -6.65 -13.74
N LYS A 93 21.76 -6.39 -13.22
CA LYS A 93 21.46 -5.24 -12.34
C LYS A 93 21.64 -5.62 -10.88
N LEU A 94 22.19 -4.71 -10.06
CA LEU A 94 22.36 -4.92 -8.62
C LEU A 94 21.17 -4.33 -7.84
N VAL A 95 20.46 -5.19 -7.12
CA VAL A 95 19.41 -4.85 -6.17
C VAL A 95 19.93 -5.03 -4.76
N VAL A 96 19.77 -4.03 -3.89
CA VAL A 96 20.22 -4.09 -2.49
C VAL A 96 19.01 -3.93 -1.56
N ALA A 97 18.73 -4.96 -0.78
CA ALA A 97 17.82 -4.85 0.35
C ALA A 97 18.55 -4.25 1.55
N THR A 98 17.97 -3.27 2.24
CA THR A 98 18.68 -2.49 3.25
C THR A 98 17.77 -1.89 4.32
N ASP A 99 18.37 -1.44 5.42
CA ASP A 99 17.74 -0.80 6.57
C ASP A 99 17.99 0.72 6.57
N LEU A 100 16.91 1.52 6.58
CA LEU A 100 17.00 2.98 6.57
C LEU A 100 17.73 3.55 7.78
N LEU A 101 17.63 2.95 8.97
CA LEU A 101 18.34 3.43 10.16
C LEU A 101 19.84 3.13 10.06
N ALA A 102 20.21 1.97 9.56
CA ALA A 102 21.60 1.64 9.27
C ALA A 102 22.21 2.63 8.26
N LEU A 103 21.45 3.00 7.22
CA LEU A 103 21.89 3.96 6.21
C LEU A 103 22.08 5.39 6.73
N CYS A 104 21.67 5.70 7.95
CA CYS A 104 22.05 6.98 8.57
C CYS A 104 23.55 7.05 8.87
N LEU A 105 24.22 5.91 9.00
CA LEU A 105 25.67 5.80 9.25
C LEU A 105 26.42 5.11 8.12
N LEU A 106 25.77 4.16 7.43
CA LEU A 106 26.38 3.35 6.39
C LEU A 106 26.27 4.00 5.02
N ARG A 107 27.23 3.70 4.16
CA ARG A 107 27.27 4.14 2.77
C ARG A 107 26.01 3.70 2.04
N ALA A 108 25.35 4.64 1.37
CA ALA A 108 24.08 4.37 0.69
C ALA A 108 24.29 3.45 -0.54
N PRO A 109 23.36 2.51 -0.83
CA PRO A 109 23.50 1.58 -1.96
C PRO A 109 23.76 2.26 -3.31
N GLY A 110 23.10 3.38 -3.59
CA GLY A 110 23.34 4.15 -4.81
C GLY A 110 24.77 4.71 -4.94
N GLU A 111 25.46 4.99 -3.82
CA GLU A 111 26.83 5.50 -3.81
C GLU A 111 27.88 4.45 -4.18
N PHE A 112 27.60 3.18 -3.93
CA PHE A 112 28.50 2.09 -4.30
C PHE A 112 28.07 1.33 -5.56
N GLY A 113 27.05 1.81 -6.26
CA GLY A 113 26.70 1.32 -7.59
C GLY A 113 25.44 0.48 -7.69
N ALA A 114 24.63 0.34 -6.63
CA ALA A 114 23.33 -0.33 -6.76
C ALA A 114 22.43 0.37 -7.78
N ASP A 115 21.66 -0.43 -8.52
CA ASP A 115 20.67 0.05 -9.48
C ASP A 115 19.30 0.28 -8.83
N VAL A 116 18.98 -0.58 -7.85
CA VAL A 116 17.74 -0.52 -7.07
C VAL A 116 18.07 -0.78 -5.60
N ALA A 117 17.46 -0.02 -4.70
CA ALA A 117 17.48 -0.27 -3.27
C ALA A 117 16.04 -0.50 -2.77
N VAL A 118 15.86 -1.53 -1.95
CA VAL A 118 14.56 -1.88 -1.35
C VAL A 118 14.71 -2.10 0.15
N GLY A 119 13.60 -2.04 0.87
CA GLY A 119 13.60 -2.34 2.30
C GLY A 119 12.27 -2.02 2.96
N SER A 120 12.27 -2.03 4.30
CA SER A 120 11.13 -1.64 5.12
C SER A 120 11.41 -0.30 5.82
N ALA A 121 10.39 0.56 5.86
CA ALA A 121 10.45 1.80 6.63
C ALA A 121 10.07 1.62 8.12
N GLN A 122 9.91 0.38 8.59
CA GLN A 122 9.48 0.06 9.95
C GLN A 122 10.34 0.74 11.01
N ARG A 123 11.67 0.78 10.84
CA ARG A 123 12.63 1.40 11.76
C ARG A 123 12.43 2.91 11.95
N PHE A 124 11.60 3.54 11.14
CA PHE A 124 11.23 4.96 11.27
C PHE A 124 9.90 5.11 12.02
N GLY A 125 9.85 4.61 13.25
CA GLY A 125 8.78 4.87 14.21
C GLY A 125 7.51 4.03 14.04
N VAL A 126 7.53 2.99 13.22
CA VAL A 126 6.37 2.10 13.04
C VAL A 126 6.47 0.91 14.00
N PRO A 127 5.42 0.58 14.77
CA PRO A 127 5.41 -0.59 15.66
C PRO A 127 5.68 -1.90 14.93
N LEU A 128 6.17 -2.91 15.64
CA LEU A 128 6.38 -4.27 15.11
C LEU A 128 5.06 -4.93 14.67
N GLY A 129 3.98 -4.76 15.43
CA GLY A 129 2.63 -5.17 15.09
C GLY A 129 2.47 -6.63 14.69
N TYR A 130 3.29 -7.52 15.24
CA TYR A 130 3.34 -8.95 14.88
C TYR A 130 3.56 -9.19 13.37
N GLY A 131 4.28 -8.30 12.71
CA GLY A 131 4.62 -8.37 11.29
C GLY A 131 4.04 -7.26 10.42
N GLY A 132 3.22 -6.41 10.97
CA GLY A 132 2.71 -5.25 10.22
C GLY A 132 1.40 -4.67 10.76
N PRO A 133 0.90 -3.60 10.07
CA PRO A 133 1.33 -3.13 8.72
C PRO A 133 2.67 -2.38 8.73
N HIS A 134 3.47 -2.60 7.67
CA HIS A 134 4.72 -1.88 7.42
C HIS A 134 4.75 -1.34 6.00
N ALA A 135 5.28 -0.14 5.80
CA ALA A 135 5.54 0.38 4.46
C ALA A 135 6.90 -0.11 3.97
N ALA A 136 6.93 -0.72 2.79
CA ALA A 136 8.17 -0.94 2.07
C ALA A 136 8.57 0.33 1.31
N PHE A 137 9.85 0.48 1.01
CA PHE A 137 10.37 1.47 0.08
C PHE A 137 11.06 0.80 -1.10
N LEU A 138 11.10 1.50 -2.22
CA LEU A 138 11.85 1.14 -3.40
C LEU A 138 12.42 2.42 -4.01
N ALA A 139 13.74 2.48 -4.17
CA ALA A 139 14.45 3.56 -4.83
C ALA A 139 15.26 2.98 -5.99
N ALA A 140 15.23 3.63 -7.15
CA ALA A 140 15.87 3.13 -8.35
C ALA A 140 16.51 4.25 -9.17
N ARG A 141 17.43 3.90 -10.07
CA ARG A 141 18.00 4.82 -11.03
C ARG A 141 16.93 5.32 -12.02
N GLU A 142 17.19 6.45 -12.66
CA GLU A 142 16.27 7.12 -13.58
C GLU A 142 15.75 6.22 -14.71
N GLU A 143 16.57 5.30 -15.19
CA GLU A 143 16.19 4.36 -16.26
C GLU A 143 14.98 3.48 -15.91
N PHE A 144 14.77 3.20 -14.62
CA PHE A 144 13.66 2.38 -14.12
C PHE A 144 12.32 3.10 -14.00
N LYS A 145 12.27 4.44 -14.17
CA LYS A 145 11.07 5.22 -13.90
C LYS A 145 9.79 4.72 -14.58
N ARG A 146 9.91 4.13 -15.76
CA ARG A 146 8.76 3.61 -16.53
C ARG A 146 8.31 2.23 -16.09
N VAL A 147 9.11 1.51 -15.30
CA VAL A 147 8.83 0.17 -14.79
C VAL A 147 8.73 0.13 -13.27
N LEU A 148 8.81 1.27 -12.59
CA LEU A 148 8.60 1.38 -11.14
C LEU A 148 7.21 0.85 -10.77
N PRO A 149 7.08 0.04 -9.71
CA PRO A 149 5.79 -0.32 -9.15
C PRO A 149 5.16 0.88 -8.43
N GLY A 150 3.85 0.85 -8.24
CA GLY A 150 3.12 1.85 -7.48
C GLY A 150 2.96 3.19 -8.19
N ARG A 151 2.28 4.10 -7.51
CA ARG A 151 1.93 5.43 -8.01
C ARG A 151 3.06 6.41 -7.77
N ILE A 152 3.26 7.29 -8.73
CA ILE A 152 4.24 8.38 -8.65
C ILE A 152 3.47 9.71 -8.67
N ILE A 153 3.78 10.59 -7.71
CA ILE A 153 3.24 11.95 -7.66
C ILE A 153 4.26 12.89 -8.29
N GLY A 154 3.81 13.64 -9.29
CA GLY A 154 4.59 14.67 -9.96
C GLY A 154 4.04 16.05 -9.66
N VAL A 155 4.75 17.05 -10.14
CA VAL A 155 4.39 18.47 -10.04
C VAL A 155 3.82 18.94 -11.36
N SER A 156 2.68 19.65 -11.30
CA SER A 156 2.09 20.40 -12.40
C SER A 156 1.79 21.83 -11.92
N LYS A 157 0.96 22.53 -12.67
CA LYS A 157 0.39 23.83 -12.33
C LYS A 157 -1.14 23.77 -12.40
N ASP A 158 -1.80 24.65 -11.68
CA ASP A 158 -3.24 24.87 -11.82
C ASP A 158 -3.55 25.88 -12.94
N SER A 159 -4.83 26.16 -13.14
CA SER A 159 -5.31 27.11 -14.16
C SER A 159 -4.78 28.54 -14.02
N ARG A 160 -4.14 28.88 -12.89
CA ARG A 160 -3.50 30.19 -12.64
C ARG A 160 -1.98 30.15 -12.70
N GLY A 161 -1.41 28.98 -12.96
CA GLY A 161 0.03 28.77 -12.94
C GLY A 161 0.61 28.45 -11.56
N GLU A 162 -0.24 28.34 -10.51
CA GLU A 162 0.18 27.93 -9.16
C GLU A 162 0.57 26.47 -9.13
N ARG A 163 1.56 26.16 -8.31
CA ARG A 163 2.05 24.79 -8.16
C ARG A 163 0.96 23.83 -7.68
N ALA A 164 0.77 22.74 -8.39
CA ALA A 164 -0.19 21.69 -8.05
C ALA A 164 0.45 20.29 -8.12
N LEU A 165 0.01 19.38 -7.26
CA LEU A 165 0.44 17.99 -7.28
C LEU A 165 -0.57 17.14 -8.03
N ARG A 166 -0.07 16.14 -8.78
CA ARG A 166 -0.91 15.20 -9.51
C ARG A 166 -0.23 13.83 -9.62
N MET A 167 -1.00 12.79 -9.89
CA MET A 167 -0.45 11.49 -10.25
C MET A 167 0.22 11.59 -11.62
N ALA A 168 1.52 11.26 -11.68
CA ALA A 168 2.33 11.29 -12.89
C ALA A 168 2.46 9.90 -13.52
N MET A 169 2.73 9.83 -14.83
CA MET A 169 2.97 8.59 -15.58
C MET A 169 1.85 7.55 -15.40
N GLN A 170 0.60 7.98 -15.36
CA GLN A 170 -0.59 7.15 -15.13
C GLN A 170 -0.74 6.00 -16.14
N THR A 171 -0.15 6.12 -17.34
CA THR A 171 -0.19 5.07 -18.36
C THR A 171 0.50 3.76 -17.95
N ARG A 172 1.18 3.70 -16.80
CA ARG A 172 1.73 2.47 -16.21
C ARG A 172 0.72 1.73 -15.33
N GLU A 173 -0.31 2.43 -14.86
CA GLU A 173 -1.23 1.98 -13.83
C GLU A 173 -2.24 0.95 -14.34
N GLN A 174 -2.64 0.03 -13.47
CA GLN A 174 -3.57 -1.06 -13.80
C GLN A 174 -4.98 -0.57 -14.20
N HIS A 175 -5.44 0.58 -13.69
CA HIS A 175 -6.73 1.14 -14.05
C HIS A 175 -6.78 1.67 -15.50
N ILE A 176 -5.62 1.89 -16.15
CA ILE A 176 -5.51 2.29 -17.55
C ILE A 176 -5.05 1.12 -18.42
N ARG A 177 -3.99 0.44 -18.03
CA ARG A 177 -3.33 -0.61 -18.84
C ARG A 177 -3.85 -2.02 -18.61
N ARG A 178 -4.58 -2.28 -17.52
CA ARG A 178 -5.13 -3.60 -17.16
C ARG A 178 -4.06 -4.71 -17.19
N ASP A 179 -4.19 -5.66 -18.11
CA ASP A 179 -3.25 -6.79 -18.34
C ASP A 179 -1.83 -6.34 -18.73
N LYS A 180 -1.67 -5.13 -19.24
CA LYS A 180 -0.38 -4.52 -19.63
C LYS A 180 0.21 -3.58 -18.57
N ALA A 181 -0.33 -3.57 -17.37
CA ALA A 181 0.18 -2.76 -16.28
C ALA A 181 1.58 -3.21 -15.85
N THR A 182 2.39 -2.26 -15.38
CA THR A 182 3.74 -2.56 -14.90
C THR A 182 3.71 -3.32 -13.58
N SER A 183 2.72 -3.05 -12.74
CA SER A 183 2.58 -3.62 -11.41
C SER A 183 1.10 -3.59 -10.99
N ASN A 184 0.73 -4.41 -10.01
CA ASN A 184 -0.61 -4.43 -9.44
C ASN A 184 -0.62 -3.97 -7.98
N ILE A 185 -0.12 -2.77 -7.71
CA ILE A 185 -0.25 -2.11 -6.41
C ILE A 185 -1.45 -1.17 -6.44
N CYS A 186 -2.53 -1.52 -5.73
CA CYS A 186 -3.74 -0.71 -5.63
C CYS A 186 -3.83 0.00 -4.26
N THR A 187 -4.17 -0.71 -3.20
CA THR A 187 -4.11 -0.19 -1.83
C THR A 187 -2.74 -0.50 -1.26
N ALA A 188 -1.94 0.55 -1.02
CA ALA A 188 -0.61 0.45 -0.44
C ALA A 188 -0.64 0.83 1.06
N GLN A 189 0.48 0.62 1.76
CA GLN A 189 0.62 0.95 3.19
C GLN A 189 0.94 2.45 3.38
N VAL A 190 0.12 3.33 2.83
CA VAL A 190 0.38 4.78 2.74
C VAL A 190 0.45 5.43 4.12
N LEU A 191 -0.47 5.11 5.03
CA LEU A 191 -0.45 5.68 6.39
C LEU A 191 0.89 5.40 7.10
N LEU A 192 1.44 4.20 6.93
CA LEU A 192 2.72 3.82 7.54
C LEU A 192 3.89 4.58 6.91
N SER A 193 3.83 4.87 5.59
CA SER A 193 4.84 5.71 4.94
C SER A 193 4.77 7.16 5.42
N VAL A 194 3.56 7.68 5.67
CA VAL A 194 3.35 9.01 6.26
C VAL A 194 3.92 9.06 7.68
N MET A 195 3.65 8.05 8.52
CA MET A 195 4.23 7.95 9.87
C MET A 195 5.76 7.97 9.81
N SER A 196 6.36 7.17 8.93
CA SER A 196 7.82 7.13 8.74
C SER A 196 8.39 8.47 8.25
N GLY A 197 7.68 9.15 7.35
CA GLY A 197 8.03 10.49 6.90
C GLY A 197 7.99 11.53 8.02
N LEU A 198 6.95 11.52 8.85
CA LEU A 198 6.82 12.41 10.00
C LEU A 198 7.84 12.11 11.10
N TYR A 199 8.20 10.84 11.32
CA TYR A 199 9.31 10.46 12.19
C TYR A 199 10.63 11.08 11.72
N ALA A 200 10.90 10.99 10.41
CA ALA A 200 12.08 11.63 9.82
C ALA A 200 12.03 13.17 9.94
N VAL A 201 10.87 13.80 9.80
CA VAL A 201 10.67 15.25 10.02
C VAL A 201 11.00 15.63 11.47
N TYR A 202 10.49 14.86 12.43
CA TYR A 202 10.69 15.11 13.86
C TYR A 202 12.16 14.99 14.27
N HIS A 203 12.82 13.88 13.90
CA HIS A 203 14.22 13.63 14.28
C HIS A 203 15.24 14.35 13.41
N GLY A 204 14.94 14.50 12.11
CA GLY A 204 15.86 15.00 11.09
C GLY A 204 17.14 14.19 10.98
N ALA A 205 18.04 14.59 10.08
CA ALA A 205 19.27 13.85 9.81
C ALA A 205 20.14 13.62 11.06
N GLU A 206 20.33 14.66 11.87
CA GLU A 206 21.15 14.58 13.10
C GLU A 206 20.53 13.69 14.18
N GLY A 207 19.19 13.78 14.37
CA GLY A 207 18.48 12.94 15.34
C GLY A 207 18.54 11.47 14.98
N LEU A 208 18.29 11.15 13.71
CA LEU A 208 18.38 9.77 13.20
C LEU A 208 19.82 9.24 13.30
N ALA A 209 20.83 10.05 12.95
CA ALA A 209 22.23 9.66 13.12
C ALA A 209 22.58 9.36 14.59
N ARG A 210 22.10 10.17 15.57
CA ARG A 210 22.28 9.89 16.99
C ARG A 210 21.62 8.58 17.43
N ILE A 211 20.39 8.30 16.95
CA ILE A 211 19.71 7.04 17.24
C ILE A 211 20.51 5.86 16.67
N ALA A 212 20.91 5.93 15.42
CA ALA A 212 21.71 4.90 14.76
C ALA A 212 23.07 4.68 15.48
N LEU A 213 23.75 5.76 15.88
CA LEU A 213 25.02 5.68 16.62
C LEU A 213 24.84 5.03 17.99
N LYS A 214 23.76 5.34 18.72
CA LYS A 214 23.42 4.69 19.99
C LYS A 214 23.28 3.16 19.79
N VAL A 215 22.50 2.73 18.79
CA VAL A 215 22.31 1.30 18.48
C VAL A 215 23.65 0.65 18.19
N ARG A 216 24.44 1.23 17.28
CA ARG A 216 25.76 0.71 16.91
C ARG A 216 26.74 0.64 18.10
N SER A 217 26.73 1.63 18.97
CA SER A 217 27.60 1.68 20.15
C SER A 217 27.25 0.62 21.18
N LEU A 218 25.96 0.36 21.41
CA LEU A 218 25.51 -0.74 22.26
C LEU A 218 25.88 -2.10 21.68
N THR A 219 25.73 -2.28 20.36
CA THR A 219 26.13 -3.49 19.64
C THR A 219 27.64 -3.73 19.75
N HIS A 220 28.46 -2.68 19.58
CA HIS A 220 29.91 -2.77 19.76
C HIS A 220 30.30 -3.13 21.19
N ALA A 221 29.67 -2.53 22.20
CA ALA A 221 29.91 -2.86 23.60
C ALA A 221 29.67 -4.36 23.87
N LEU A 222 28.54 -4.86 23.40
CA LEU A 222 28.18 -6.28 23.53
C LEU A 222 29.18 -7.16 22.80
N GLN A 223 29.53 -6.85 21.55
CA GLN A 223 30.54 -7.56 20.75
C GLN A 223 31.90 -7.63 21.49
N SER A 224 32.40 -6.49 21.96
CA SER A 224 33.68 -6.40 22.65
C SER A 224 33.70 -7.22 23.95
N LEU A 225 32.67 -7.07 24.78
CA LEU A 225 32.59 -7.77 26.08
C LEU A 225 32.43 -9.29 25.92
N LEU A 226 31.65 -9.75 24.94
CA LEU A 226 31.51 -11.18 24.63
C LEU A 226 32.80 -11.75 24.06
N THR A 227 33.53 -11.02 23.22
CA THR A 227 34.82 -11.43 22.69
C THR A 227 35.87 -11.55 23.83
N GLN A 228 35.92 -10.57 24.75
CA GLN A 228 36.79 -10.62 25.92
C GLN A 228 36.46 -11.81 26.85
N ALA A 229 35.17 -12.21 26.91
CA ALA A 229 34.72 -13.37 27.67
C ALA A 229 34.98 -14.71 26.96
N GLY A 230 35.64 -14.71 25.78
CA GLY A 230 36.04 -15.93 25.08
C GLY A 230 34.99 -16.52 24.15
N PHE A 231 33.93 -15.76 23.78
CA PHE A 231 32.99 -16.19 22.75
C PHE A 231 33.52 -15.84 21.36
N ALA A 232 33.27 -16.73 20.40
CA ALA A 232 33.52 -16.48 19.01
C ALA A 232 32.39 -15.54 18.45
N VAL A 233 32.64 -14.25 18.46
CA VAL A 233 31.75 -13.26 17.87
C VAL A 233 32.25 -12.90 16.48
N SER A 234 31.33 -12.77 15.50
CA SER A 234 31.64 -12.36 14.14
C SER A 234 32.55 -11.11 14.12
N ALA A 235 33.68 -11.18 13.43
CA ALA A 235 34.66 -10.08 13.35
C ALA A 235 34.15 -8.94 12.41
N GLY A 236 34.76 -7.76 12.56
CA GLY A 236 34.48 -6.60 11.71
C GLY A 236 33.37 -5.68 12.21
N PRO A 237 33.11 -4.57 11.50
CA PRO A 237 32.12 -3.58 11.90
C PRO A 237 30.71 -4.12 11.75
N ARG A 238 29.87 -3.83 12.73
CA ARG A 238 28.45 -4.20 12.76
C ARG A 238 27.59 -2.95 12.94
N PHE A 239 26.33 -3.05 12.54
CA PHE A 239 25.37 -2.01 12.86
C PHE A 239 24.61 -2.37 14.15
N ASP A 240 23.74 -3.37 14.11
CA ASP A 240 22.81 -3.72 15.19
C ASP A 240 22.72 -5.22 15.49
N THR A 241 23.27 -6.06 14.62
CA THR A 241 23.11 -7.52 14.66
C THR A 241 24.45 -8.23 14.87
N LEU A 242 24.45 -9.22 15.79
CA LEU A 242 25.56 -10.08 16.07
C LEU A 242 25.17 -11.55 15.93
N VAL A 243 26.12 -12.34 15.46
CA VAL A 243 26.09 -13.80 15.60
C VAL A 243 27.20 -14.19 16.55
N VAL A 244 26.83 -14.90 17.63
CA VAL A 244 27.75 -15.38 18.67
C VAL A 244 27.85 -16.88 18.55
N GLY A 245 29.03 -17.34 18.30
CA GLY A 245 29.37 -18.76 18.12
C GLY A 245 29.91 -19.41 19.42
N PRO A 246 30.61 -20.54 19.27
CA PRO A 246 31.16 -21.28 20.42
C PRO A 246 31.92 -20.43 21.41
N GLY A 247 31.79 -20.74 22.69
CA GLY A 247 32.44 -20.06 23.79
C GLY A 247 32.34 -20.87 25.07
N PRO A 248 32.52 -20.24 26.25
CA PRO A 248 32.41 -20.92 27.54
C PRO A 248 31.04 -21.58 27.80
N GLU A 249 30.03 -21.10 27.13
CA GLU A 249 28.62 -21.56 27.30
C GLU A 249 28.06 -22.10 25.98
N SER A 250 27.25 -23.14 26.04
CA SER A 250 26.56 -23.68 24.88
C SER A 250 25.39 -22.81 24.42
N ALA A 251 25.07 -22.84 23.12
CA ALA A 251 23.91 -22.13 22.58
C ALA A 251 22.60 -22.50 23.30
N ALA A 252 22.41 -23.78 23.64
CA ALA A 252 21.26 -24.26 24.39
C ALA A 252 21.15 -23.63 25.79
N ALA A 253 22.26 -23.52 26.53
CA ALA A 253 22.31 -22.87 27.84
C ALA A 253 22.03 -21.37 27.76
N ILE A 254 22.53 -20.71 26.70
CA ILE A 254 22.24 -19.29 26.44
C ILE A 254 20.76 -19.07 26.16
N HIS A 255 20.16 -19.89 25.30
CA HIS A 255 18.71 -19.81 25.02
C HIS A 255 17.85 -20.06 26.26
N ALA A 256 18.22 -21.05 27.11
CA ALA A 256 17.49 -21.33 28.34
C ALA A 256 17.51 -20.11 29.30
N ARG A 257 18.69 -19.53 29.56
CA ARG A 257 18.82 -18.32 30.38
C ARG A 257 18.13 -17.10 29.80
N ALA A 258 18.14 -16.95 28.48
CA ALA A 258 17.41 -15.88 27.80
C ALA A 258 15.90 -16.01 28.02
N LEU A 259 15.37 -17.25 27.92
CA LEU A 259 13.96 -17.52 28.15
C LEU A 259 13.56 -17.22 29.61
N GLU A 260 14.37 -17.59 30.62
CA GLU A 260 14.16 -17.24 32.01
C GLU A 260 14.09 -15.72 32.23
N ARG A 261 14.81 -14.95 31.42
CA ARG A 261 14.82 -13.48 31.46
C ARG A 261 13.79 -12.83 30.54
N ARG A 262 12.94 -13.64 29.89
CA ARG A 262 11.95 -13.19 28.92
C ARG A 262 12.56 -12.47 27.71
N ILE A 263 13.70 -12.96 27.24
CA ILE A 263 14.42 -12.50 26.06
C ILE A 263 14.40 -13.60 25.02
N ASN A 264 13.99 -13.27 23.80
CA ASN A 264 14.06 -14.18 22.67
C ASN A 264 15.33 -13.89 21.87
N LEU A 265 16.14 -14.90 21.64
CA LEU A 265 17.31 -14.84 20.78
C LEU A 265 17.07 -15.73 19.55
N ARG A 266 17.63 -15.34 18.41
CA ARG A 266 17.48 -16.10 17.17
C ARG A 266 18.35 -17.37 17.21
N PRO A 267 17.78 -18.57 17.07
CA PRO A 267 18.59 -19.77 16.86
C PRO A 267 19.13 -19.74 15.43
N ILE A 268 20.46 -19.70 15.28
CA ILE A 268 21.12 -19.80 13.97
C ILE A 268 21.31 -21.29 13.65
N ASP A 269 21.97 -22.00 14.54
CA ASP A 269 22.17 -23.46 14.51
C ASP A 269 22.46 -24.01 15.92
N SER A 270 22.91 -25.24 16.02
CA SER A 270 23.23 -25.89 17.32
C SER A 270 24.38 -25.25 18.11
N LEU A 271 25.19 -24.41 17.47
CA LEU A 271 26.38 -23.79 18.05
C LEU A 271 26.31 -22.26 18.13
N ARG A 272 25.44 -21.63 17.35
CA ARG A 272 25.41 -20.17 17.17
C ARG A 272 24.06 -19.56 17.53
N VAL A 273 24.13 -18.38 18.15
CA VAL A 273 23.01 -17.57 18.58
C VAL A 273 23.05 -16.20 17.86
N GLY A 274 21.95 -15.78 17.28
CA GLY A 274 21.78 -14.45 16.71
C GLY A 274 21.04 -13.51 17.66
N LEU A 275 21.42 -12.26 17.66
CA LEU A 275 20.74 -11.20 18.40
C LEU A 275 20.82 -9.87 17.66
N SER A 276 19.82 -9.01 17.88
CA SER A 276 19.78 -7.67 17.31
C SER A 276 19.34 -6.66 18.36
N LEU A 277 19.87 -5.45 18.29
CA LEU A 277 19.49 -4.31 19.11
C LEU A 277 18.72 -3.30 18.25
N ASP A 278 17.90 -2.48 18.90
CA ASP A 278 17.10 -1.46 18.24
C ASP A 278 17.18 -0.11 18.96
N GLU A 279 16.42 0.86 18.50
CA GLU A 279 16.35 2.21 19.08
C GLU A 279 15.78 2.24 20.50
N ARG A 280 15.03 1.23 20.92
CA ARG A 280 14.50 1.09 22.29
C ARG A 280 15.52 0.51 23.26
N SER A 281 16.53 -0.22 22.73
CA SER A 281 17.56 -0.87 23.53
C SER A 281 18.40 0.15 24.31
N GLY A 282 18.80 -0.23 25.53
CA GLY A 282 19.62 0.57 26.45
C GLY A 282 20.76 -0.24 27.09
N LEU A 283 21.51 0.38 28.00
CA LEU A 283 22.60 -0.26 28.74
C LEU A 283 22.11 -1.45 29.59
N SER A 284 20.90 -1.36 30.13
CA SER A 284 20.26 -2.43 30.91
C SER A 284 19.99 -3.67 30.06
N ASP A 285 19.62 -3.49 28.80
CA ASP A 285 19.35 -4.61 27.88
C ASP A 285 20.65 -5.31 27.52
N VAL A 286 21.74 -4.55 27.28
CA VAL A 286 23.08 -5.12 27.07
C VAL A 286 23.55 -5.89 28.30
N MET A 287 23.31 -5.38 29.51
CA MET A 287 23.62 -6.10 30.76
C MET A 287 22.84 -7.41 30.88
N ALA A 288 21.54 -7.38 30.61
CA ALA A 288 20.69 -8.58 30.62
C ALA A 288 21.13 -9.60 29.56
N LEU A 289 21.52 -9.14 28.37
CA LEU A 289 22.07 -10.00 27.33
C LEU A 289 23.38 -10.66 27.78
N LEU A 290 24.32 -9.90 28.35
CA LEU A 290 25.56 -10.48 28.89
C LEU A 290 25.29 -11.56 29.93
N GLU A 291 24.30 -11.37 30.81
CA GLU A 291 23.89 -12.40 31.77
C GLU A 291 23.30 -13.65 31.09
N CYS A 292 22.65 -13.53 29.93
CA CYS A 292 22.23 -14.71 29.15
C CYS A 292 23.44 -15.54 28.72
N PHE A 293 24.57 -14.90 28.44
CA PHE A 293 25.85 -15.53 28.11
C PHE A 293 26.69 -15.92 29.35
N GLY A 294 26.11 -15.87 30.56
CA GLY A 294 26.79 -16.21 31.80
C GLY A 294 27.81 -15.16 32.27
N GLN A 295 27.80 -13.99 31.68
CA GLN A 295 28.71 -12.90 32.01
C GLN A 295 28.08 -11.85 32.89
N ARG A 296 28.83 -11.30 33.83
CA ARG A 296 28.41 -10.17 34.66
C ARG A 296 29.21 -8.93 34.28
N SER A 297 28.50 -7.82 34.14
CA SER A 297 29.11 -6.51 33.87
C SER A 297 28.38 -5.40 34.62
N SER A 298 29.03 -4.29 34.84
CA SER A 298 28.37 -3.07 35.37
C SER A 298 27.91 -2.15 34.23
N LEU A 299 26.92 -1.35 34.48
CA LEU A 299 26.49 -0.30 33.52
C LEU A 299 27.64 0.61 33.11
N ALA A 300 28.53 0.98 34.06
CA ALA A 300 29.72 1.80 33.80
C ALA A 300 30.71 1.11 32.85
N ALA A 301 30.92 -0.22 32.99
CA ALA A 301 31.79 -0.95 32.10
C ALA A 301 31.20 -1.08 30.68
N ILE A 302 29.89 -1.30 30.57
CA ILE A 302 29.18 -1.34 29.30
C ILE A 302 29.22 0.04 28.60
N GLU A 303 28.99 1.10 29.35
CA GLU A 303 29.09 2.47 28.82
C GLU A 303 30.51 2.80 28.36
N ALA A 304 31.53 2.39 29.12
CA ALA A 304 32.93 2.59 28.74
C ALA A 304 33.25 1.83 27.44
N ALA A 305 32.79 0.59 27.29
CA ALA A 305 32.91 -0.17 26.04
C ALA A 305 32.18 0.50 24.86
N ALA A 306 30.96 0.99 25.09
CA ALA A 306 30.19 1.70 24.07
C ALA A 306 30.90 2.98 23.57
N ARG A 307 31.55 3.72 24.46
CA ARG A 307 32.36 4.91 24.11
C ARG A 307 33.59 4.61 23.29
N GLN A 308 34.09 3.35 23.30
CA GLN A 308 35.22 2.89 22.50
C GLN A 308 34.83 2.42 21.09
N THR A 309 33.56 2.62 20.67
CA THR A 309 33.09 2.26 19.34
C THR A 309 33.99 2.89 18.27
N PRO A 310 34.67 2.09 17.44
CA PRO A 310 35.57 2.63 16.42
C PRO A 310 34.77 3.32 15.31
N PRO A 311 35.34 4.34 14.66
CA PRO A 311 34.73 4.90 13.47
C PRO A 311 34.59 3.81 12.39
N LEU A 312 33.58 3.97 11.53
CA LEU A 312 33.43 3.11 10.35
C LEU A 312 34.54 3.41 9.35
N GLU A 313 35.09 2.37 8.72
CA GLU A 313 36.02 2.54 7.60
C GLU A 313 35.36 3.31 6.47
N ALA A 314 36.09 4.11 5.72
CA ALA A 314 35.59 4.98 4.65
C ALA A 314 34.76 4.24 3.59
N ARG A 315 35.06 2.96 3.34
CA ARG A 315 34.30 2.12 2.40
C ARG A 315 32.87 1.80 2.90
N PHE A 316 32.64 1.81 4.21
CA PHE A 316 31.34 1.53 4.85
C PHE A 316 30.64 2.79 5.35
N ALA A 317 31.41 3.85 5.67
CA ALA A 317 30.85 5.08 6.22
C ALA A 317 30.06 5.85 5.17
N ARG A 318 28.89 6.38 5.59
CA ARG A 318 28.11 7.30 4.76
C ARG A 318 28.89 8.57 4.47
N GLN A 319 28.90 9.00 3.22
CA GLN A 319 29.61 10.19 2.77
C GLN A 319 28.66 11.29 2.30
N SER A 320 27.50 10.94 1.73
CA SER A 320 26.55 11.90 1.23
C SER A 320 25.64 12.46 2.33
N PRO A 321 25.25 13.74 2.26
CA PRO A 321 24.19 14.27 3.10
C PRO A 321 22.83 13.64 2.75
N TYR A 322 21.91 13.61 3.72
CA TYR A 322 20.55 13.14 3.54
C TYR A 322 19.58 14.04 4.34
N LEU A 323 18.28 13.97 4.00
CA LEU A 323 17.24 14.80 4.59
C LEU A 323 17.62 16.30 4.60
N THR A 324 18.13 16.77 3.47
CA THR A 324 18.65 18.13 3.33
C THR A 324 17.56 19.19 3.20
N HIS A 325 16.33 18.81 2.83
CA HIS A 325 15.22 19.73 2.70
C HIS A 325 14.89 20.40 4.05
N PRO A 326 14.56 21.72 4.07
CA PRO A 326 14.30 22.49 5.30
C PRO A 326 13.25 21.87 6.22
N VAL A 327 12.24 21.15 5.71
CA VAL A 327 11.21 20.48 6.51
C VAL A 327 11.81 19.58 7.61
N PHE A 328 12.95 18.95 7.33
CA PHE A 328 13.64 18.06 8.29
C PHE A 328 14.44 18.82 9.37
N LYS A 329 14.35 20.15 9.40
CA LYS A 329 15.00 21.02 10.40
C LYS A 329 14.02 21.87 11.20
N LEU A 330 12.75 21.98 10.76
CA LEU A 330 11.81 22.97 11.26
C LEU A 330 10.90 22.47 12.40
N TYR A 331 10.55 21.20 12.43
CA TYR A 331 9.48 20.69 13.30
C TYR A 331 10.03 19.68 14.30
N ARG A 332 10.81 20.20 15.28
CA ARG A 332 11.59 19.39 16.23
C ARG A 332 10.98 19.25 17.61
N THR A 333 9.88 19.93 17.87
CA THR A 333 9.11 19.81 19.11
C THR A 333 7.74 19.20 18.82
N GLU A 334 7.12 18.62 19.85
CA GLU A 334 5.78 18.04 19.74
C GLU A 334 4.75 19.06 19.23
N HIS A 335 4.77 20.28 19.76
CA HIS A 335 3.83 21.32 19.33
C HIS A 335 4.05 21.75 17.87
N GLU A 336 5.28 21.88 17.43
CA GLU A 336 5.58 22.25 16.05
C GLU A 336 5.16 21.13 15.09
N LEU A 337 5.45 19.88 15.41
CA LEU A 337 5.04 18.74 14.60
C LEU A 337 3.51 18.62 14.55
N LEU A 338 2.81 18.73 15.68
CA LEU A 338 1.34 18.66 15.74
C LEU A 338 0.70 19.74 14.84
N ARG A 339 1.20 20.99 14.92
CA ARG A 339 0.72 22.08 14.06
C ARG A 339 1.05 21.85 12.59
N TYR A 340 2.19 21.26 12.31
CA TYR A 340 2.56 20.89 10.93
C TYR A 340 1.63 19.80 10.37
N MET A 341 1.36 18.75 11.15
CA MET A 341 0.40 17.70 10.79
C MET A 341 -0.98 18.29 10.52
N LYS A 342 -1.48 19.16 11.41
CA LYS A 342 -2.78 19.82 11.24
C LYS A 342 -2.83 20.70 9.98
N ARG A 343 -1.75 21.42 9.67
CA ARG A 343 -1.64 22.21 8.45
C ARG A 343 -1.65 21.33 7.18
N LEU A 344 -1.06 20.13 7.21
CA LEU A 344 -1.11 19.19 6.10
C LEU A 344 -2.51 18.58 5.97
N GLU A 345 -3.09 18.15 7.09
CA GLU A 345 -4.43 17.58 7.15
C GLU A 345 -5.49 18.54 6.58
N SER A 346 -5.41 19.83 6.93
CA SER A 346 -6.37 20.83 6.47
C SER A 346 -6.29 21.19 4.98
N LYS A 347 -5.36 20.59 4.22
CA LYS A 347 -5.25 20.80 2.78
C LYS A 347 -6.20 19.95 1.97
N ASP A 348 -6.80 18.93 2.56
CA ASP A 348 -7.73 18.04 1.86
C ASP A 348 -8.89 17.63 2.78
N LEU A 349 -9.96 17.12 2.16
CA LEU A 349 -11.13 16.59 2.84
C LEU A 349 -10.84 15.23 3.50
N SER A 350 -11.54 14.96 4.57
CA SER A 350 -11.58 13.64 5.20
C SER A 350 -13.03 13.26 5.56
N LEU A 351 -13.24 12.02 5.98
CA LEU A 351 -14.56 11.51 6.37
C LEU A 351 -15.22 12.28 7.54
N VAL A 352 -14.45 13.09 8.29
CA VAL A 352 -15.03 13.96 9.33
C VAL A 352 -15.60 15.28 8.80
N HIS A 353 -15.35 15.62 7.52
CA HIS A 353 -15.95 16.77 6.86
C HIS A 353 -17.24 16.39 6.11
N SER A 354 -17.23 15.28 5.42
CA SER A 354 -18.31 14.78 4.57
C SER A 354 -18.14 13.31 4.24
N MET A 355 -19.18 12.67 3.77
CA MET A 355 -19.06 11.35 3.18
C MET A 355 -18.13 11.39 1.95
N ILE A 356 -17.47 10.28 1.68
CA ILE A 356 -16.65 10.07 0.49
C ILE A 356 -17.29 8.92 -0.29
N ALA A 357 -18.16 9.26 -1.23
CA ALA A 357 -18.99 8.30 -2.00
C ALA A 357 -18.19 7.64 -3.14
N LEU A 358 -16.98 7.14 -2.83
CA LEU A 358 -16.04 6.62 -3.82
C LEU A 358 -16.39 5.18 -4.22
N GLY A 359 -17.17 5.03 -5.29
CA GLY A 359 -17.65 3.73 -5.79
C GLY A 359 -16.53 2.75 -6.06
N SER A 360 -16.78 1.50 -5.65
CA SER A 360 -15.89 0.35 -5.62
C SER A 360 -14.66 0.52 -4.72
N CYS A 361 -14.60 1.56 -3.90
CA CYS A 361 -13.50 1.84 -2.97
C CYS A 361 -14.06 2.26 -1.60
N THR A 362 -14.92 1.45 -1.02
CA THR A 362 -15.68 1.69 0.22
C THR A 362 -14.94 2.57 1.23
N MET A 363 -15.51 3.74 1.51
CA MET A 363 -14.96 4.69 2.48
C MET A 363 -15.93 4.81 3.65
N LYS A 364 -15.56 4.24 4.80
CA LYS A 364 -16.36 4.28 6.02
C LYS A 364 -15.70 5.12 7.09
N LEU A 365 -16.49 5.90 7.82
CA LEU A 365 -16.06 6.47 9.09
C LEU A 365 -16.19 5.39 10.18
N ASN A 366 -15.08 5.01 10.75
CA ASN A 366 -14.96 3.91 11.70
C ASN A 366 -15.10 4.37 13.15
N ALA A 367 -15.57 3.48 14.02
CA ALA A 367 -15.61 3.75 15.45
C ALA A 367 -14.18 3.76 16.04
N THR A 368 -13.86 4.77 16.85
CA THR A 368 -12.55 4.88 17.52
C THR A 368 -12.26 3.67 18.40
N SER A 369 -13.30 3.07 19.02
CA SER A 369 -13.18 1.88 19.86
C SER A 369 -12.60 0.66 19.13
N GLU A 370 -12.81 0.53 17.83
CA GLU A 370 -12.24 -0.56 17.02
C GLU A 370 -10.72 -0.44 16.89
N MET A 371 -10.18 0.79 16.96
CA MET A 371 -8.76 1.07 16.76
C MET A 371 -7.94 1.16 18.06
N VAL A 372 -8.57 1.23 19.23
CA VAL A 372 -7.88 1.42 20.52
C VAL A 372 -6.83 0.34 20.79
N ALA A 373 -7.11 -0.91 20.41
CA ALA A 373 -6.21 -2.04 20.65
C ALA A 373 -4.84 -1.90 19.95
N LEU A 374 -4.76 -1.12 18.85
CA LEU A 374 -3.50 -0.92 18.12
C LEU A 374 -2.39 -0.29 18.95
N SER A 375 -2.75 0.47 19.98
CA SER A 375 -1.79 1.14 20.88
C SER A 375 -1.36 0.26 22.07
N TRP A 376 -1.97 -0.90 22.26
CA TRP A 376 -1.61 -1.77 23.38
C TRP A 376 -0.28 -2.47 23.12
N PRO A 377 0.66 -2.46 24.09
CA PRO A 377 1.96 -3.11 23.91
C PRO A 377 1.87 -4.60 23.55
N GLY A 378 0.85 -5.30 24.07
CA GLY A 378 0.58 -6.70 23.73
C GLY A 378 0.11 -6.93 22.29
N ILE A 379 -0.19 -5.87 21.55
CA ILE A 379 -0.50 -5.89 20.10
C ILE A 379 0.64 -5.24 19.31
N ALA A 380 1.06 -4.04 19.71
CA ALA A 380 2.01 -3.23 18.95
C ALA A 380 3.45 -3.77 18.97
N ASP A 381 3.91 -4.30 20.12
CA ASP A 381 5.33 -4.51 20.38
C ASP A 381 5.82 -5.96 20.14
N ILE A 382 4.92 -6.88 19.75
CA ILE A 382 5.29 -8.29 19.57
C ILE A 382 5.94 -8.49 18.20
N HIS A 383 7.11 -9.16 18.20
CA HIS A 383 7.83 -9.58 17.00
C HIS A 383 7.10 -10.72 16.27
N PRO A 384 7.00 -10.72 14.92
CA PRO A 384 6.26 -11.74 14.14
C PRO A 384 6.80 -13.18 14.30
N PHE A 385 8.07 -13.32 14.69
CA PHE A 385 8.71 -14.62 14.93
C PHE A 385 8.87 -14.95 16.41
N ALA A 386 8.15 -14.25 17.29
CA ALA A 386 8.06 -14.65 18.70
C ALA A 386 7.50 -16.06 18.81
N PRO A 387 7.97 -16.89 19.76
CA PRO A 387 7.43 -18.23 20.01
C PRO A 387 5.90 -18.20 20.15
N ARG A 388 5.21 -19.17 19.56
CA ARG A 388 3.73 -19.20 19.53
C ARG A 388 3.09 -19.16 20.91
N GLU A 389 3.71 -19.83 21.87
CA GLU A 389 3.27 -19.84 23.27
C GLU A 389 3.34 -18.47 23.94
N GLN A 390 4.17 -17.55 23.44
CA GLN A 390 4.25 -16.17 23.92
C GLN A 390 3.25 -15.25 23.19
N ALA A 391 2.76 -15.63 22.01
CA ALA A 391 1.84 -14.90 21.18
C ALA A 391 0.44 -15.54 21.09
N ARG A 392 0.01 -16.26 22.15
CA ARG A 392 -1.28 -16.98 22.17
C ARG A 392 -2.48 -16.10 21.88
N GLY A 393 -2.45 -14.82 22.32
CA GLY A 393 -3.52 -13.86 22.04
C GLY A 393 -3.70 -13.62 20.53
N TYR A 394 -2.61 -13.49 19.78
CA TYR A 394 -2.66 -13.41 18.32
C TYR A 394 -3.16 -14.72 17.69
N GLY A 395 -2.70 -15.87 18.18
CA GLY A 395 -3.19 -17.17 17.71
C GLY A 395 -4.71 -17.33 17.88
N GLU A 396 -5.25 -16.91 19.02
CA GLU A 396 -6.70 -16.92 19.27
C GLU A 396 -7.44 -15.90 18.39
N LEU A 397 -6.91 -14.71 18.23
CA LEU A 397 -7.46 -13.68 17.34
C LEU A 397 -7.59 -14.21 15.91
N PHE A 398 -6.52 -14.80 15.37
CA PHE A 398 -6.52 -15.35 14.02
C PHE A 398 -7.54 -16.49 13.88
N ALA A 399 -7.54 -17.46 14.78
CA ALA A 399 -8.47 -18.57 14.73
C ALA A 399 -9.94 -18.14 14.79
N ARG A 400 -10.25 -17.11 15.59
CA ARG A 400 -11.61 -16.55 15.67
C ARG A 400 -11.98 -15.78 14.41
N LEU A 401 -11.07 -14.95 13.89
CA LEU A 401 -11.32 -14.18 12.70
C LEU A 401 -11.46 -15.08 11.46
N GLU A 402 -10.56 -16.05 11.28
CA GLU A 402 -10.65 -17.05 10.20
C GLU A 402 -11.98 -17.80 10.22
N ARG A 403 -12.42 -18.24 11.40
CA ARG A 403 -13.73 -18.90 11.58
C ARG A 403 -14.90 -17.99 11.22
N ALA A 404 -14.86 -16.72 11.67
CA ALA A 404 -15.89 -15.74 11.32
C ALA A 404 -15.93 -15.49 9.81
N LEU A 405 -14.79 -15.34 9.16
CA LEU A 405 -14.71 -15.13 7.72
C LEU A 405 -15.16 -16.39 6.93
N CYS A 406 -14.82 -17.60 7.40
CA CYS A 406 -15.36 -18.85 6.83
C CYS A 406 -16.89 -18.88 6.91
N GLU A 407 -17.47 -18.55 8.06
CA GLU A 407 -18.94 -18.53 8.25
C GLU A 407 -19.61 -17.49 7.34
N ILE A 408 -19.05 -16.28 7.26
CA ILE A 408 -19.57 -15.20 6.44
C ILE A 408 -19.54 -15.55 4.94
N THR A 409 -18.51 -16.25 4.49
CA THR A 409 -18.28 -16.50 3.06
C THR A 409 -18.68 -17.90 2.60
N GLY A 410 -18.90 -18.85 3.51
CA GLY A 410 -19.21 -20.25 3.19
C GLY A 410 -17.98 -21.07 2.75
N PHE A 411 -16.77 -20.56 2.93
CA PHE A 411 -15.54 -21.27 2.58
C PHE A 411 -15.04 -22.19 3.69
N ALA A 412 -14.19 -23.15 3.31
CA ALA A 412 -13.67 -24.16 4.22
C ALA A 412 -12.42 -23.71 5.00
N ALA A 413 -11.64 -22.78 4.43
CA ALA A 413 -10.43 -22.27 5.04
C ALA A 413 -10.15 -20.83 4.59
N VAL A 414 -9.42 -20.08 5.43
CA VAL A 414 -8.99 -18.70 5.15
C VAL A 414 -7.48 -18.60 5.38
N SER A 415 -6.80 -17.81 4.55
CA SER A 415 -5.42 -17.37 4.81
C SER A 415 -5.41 -15.86 5.07
N LEU A 416 -4.85 -15.46 6.22
CA LEU A 416 -4.66 -14.05 6.59
C LEU A 416 -3.31 -13.48 6.11
N GLN A 417 -2.54 -14.22 5.30
CA GLN A 417 -1.21 -13.78 4.88
C GLN A 417 -1.23 -12.61 3.88
N PRO A 418 -2.12 -12.51 2.89
CA PRO A 418 -2.12 -11.39 1.95
C PRO A 418 -2.41 -10.07 2.65
N ASN A 419 -1.53 -9.07 2.46
CA ASN A 419 -1.58 -7.77 3.13
C ASN A 419 -2.14 -6.63 2.26
N ALA A 420 -2.76 -6.95 1.15
CA ALA A 420 -3.50 -6.04 0.27
C ALA A 420 -4.50 -6.81 -0.58
N GLY A 421 -5.53 -6.14 -1.13
CA GLY A 421 -6.52 -6.77 -2.00
C GLY A 421 -5.88 -7.42 -3.23
N SER A 422 -5.04 -6.67 -3.95
CA SER A 422 -4.33 -7.20 -5.12
C SER A 422 -3.38 -8.36 -4.77
N GLN A 423 -2.82 -8.38 -3.58
CA GLN A 423 -2.03 -9.54 -3.12
C GLN A 423 -2.93 -10.74 -2.79
N GLY A 424 -4.16 -10.49 -2.30
CA GLY A 424 -5.20 -11.52 -2.15
C GLY A 424 -5.61 -12.11 -3.49
N GLU A 425 -5.80 -11.26 -4.52
CA GLU A 425 -6.04 -11.74 -5.89
C GLU A 425 -4.90 -12.65 -6.36
N TYR A 426 -3.67 -12.19 -6.22
CA TYR A 426 -2.48 -12.96 -6.60
C TYR A 426 -2.40 -14.29 -5.84
N ALA A 427 -2.56 -14.26 -4.51
CA ALA A 427 -2.51 -15.47 -3.67
C ALA A 427 -3.61 -16.48 -4.03
N GLY A 428 -4.83 -16.00 -4.31
CA GLY A 428 -5.94 -16.86 -4.69
C GLY A 428 -5.71 -17.54 -6.04
N LEU A 429 -5.18 -16.83 -7.03
CA LEU A 429 -4.81 -17.40 -8.31
C LEU A 429 -3.64 -18.38 -8.21
N LEU A 430 -2.64 -18.10 -7.35
CA LEU A 430 -1.57 -19.06 -7.05
C LEU A 430 -2.09 -20.34 -6.42
N THR A 431 -3.07 -20.22 -5.51
CA THR A 431 -3.72 -21.37 -4.86
C THR A 431 -4.44 -22.25 -5.90
N ILE A 432 -5.14 -21.64 -6.86
CA ILE A 432 -5.75 -22.36 -7.99
C ILE A 432 -4.67 -23.06 -8.83
N ARG A 433 -3.60 -22.38 -9.18
CA ARG A 433 -2.52 -22.96 -9.97
C ARG A 433 -1.79 -24.09 -9.24
N ALA A 434 -1.57 -23.95 -7.94
CA ALA A 434 -0.96 -24.99 -7.12
C ALA A 434 -1.83 -26.25 -7.06
N TYR A 435 -3.15 -26.09 -6.91
CA TYR A 435 -4.11 -27.18 -7.01
C TYR A 435 -4.06 -27.86 -8.38
N GLN A 436 -4.14 -27.08 -9.47
CA GLN A 436 -4.09 -27.63 -10.83
C GLN A 436 -2.80 -28.39 -11.11
N ARG A 437 -1.66 -27.90 -10.63
CA ARG A 437 -0.39 -28.62 -10.70
C ARG A 437 -0.44 -29.92 -9.92
N ALA A 438 -1.01 -29.94 -8.72
CA ALA A 438 -1.11 -31.13 -7.88
C ALA A 438 -1.96 -32.23 -8.51
N ILE A 439 -2.94 -31.87 -9.34
CA ILE A 439 -3.77 -32.84 -10.09
C ILE A 439 -3.28 -33.10 -11.54
N GLY A 440 -2.04 -32.67 -11.89
CA GLY A 440 -1.45 -32.89 -13.21
C GLY A 440 -2.02 -32.01 -14.33
N GLN A 441 -2.64 -30.87 -14.00
CA GLN A 441 -3.28 -29.95 -14.93
C GLN A 441 -2.59 -28.58 -15.00
N GLU A 442 -1.29 -28.52 -14.83
CA GLU A 442 -0.49 -27.28 -14.84
C GLU A 442 -0.54 -26.51 -16.16
N HIS A 443 -0.92 -27.21 -17.26
CA HIS A 443 -1.10 -26.63 -18.60
C HIS A 443 -2.29 -25.66 -18.68
N ARG A 444 -3.19 -25.65 -17.70
CA ARG A 444 -4.31 -24.72 -17.63
C ARG A 444 -3.82 -23.33 -17.24
N ASN A 445 -3.83 -22.42 -18.20
CA ASN A 445 -3.26 -21.07 -18.04
C ASN A 445 -4.13 -19.94 -18.61
N VAL A 446 -5.41 -20.21 -18.94
CA VAL A 446 -6.34 -19.19 -19.41
C VAL A 446 -7.25 -18.74 -18.27
N CYS A 447 -7.36 -17.42 -18.08
CA CYS A 447 -8.28 -16.79 -17.15
C CYS A 447 -9.32 -15.96 -17.92
N LEU A 448 -10.61 -16.31 -17.77
CA LEU A 448 -11.71 -15.52 -18.31
C LEU A 448 -12.01 -14.35 -17.35
N ILE A 449 -12.17 -13.14 -17.89
CA ILE A 449 -12.42 -11.93 -17.06
C ILE A 449 -13.47 -11.05 -17.75
N PRO A 450 -14.62 -10.75 -17.09
CA PRO A 450 -15.62 -9.83 -17.63
C PRO A 450 -15.07 -8.42 -17.85
N THR A 451 -15.60 -7.72 -18.86
CA THR A 451 -15.21 -6.33 -19.15
C THR A 451 -15.54 -5.36 -18.03
N SER A 452 -16.48 -5.71 -17.15
CA SER A 452 -16.82 -4.99 -15.92
C SER A 452 -15.80 -5.15 -14.81
N ALA A 453 -14.87 -6.10 -14.89
CA ALA A 453 -13.92 -6.38 -13.80
C ALA A 453 -13.03 -5.19 -13.47
N HIS A 454 -12.66 -5.06 -12.20
CA HIS A 454 -11.67 -4.08 -11.76
C HIS A 454 -10.34 -4.28 -12.49
N GLY A 455 -9.61 -3.19 -12.78
CA GLY A 455 -8.33 -3.24 -13.48
C GLY A 455 -7.25 -4.08 -12.78
N THR A 456 -7.38 -4.35 -11.48
CA THR A 456 -6.49 -5.24 -10.73
C THR A 456 -6.63 -6.70 -11.14
N ASN A 457 -7.81 -7.15 -11.54
CA ASN A 457 -8.05 -8.57 -11.89
C ASN A 457 -7.19 -9.04 -13.06
N PRO A 458 -7.20 -8.39 -14.25
CA PRO A 458 -6.31 -8.79 -15.33
C PRO A 458 -4.83 -8.63 -15.00
N ALA A 459 -4.45 -7.61 -14.22
CA ALA A 459 -3.07 -7.43 -13.78
C ALA A 459 -2.61 -8.58 -12.87
N SER A 460 -3.43 -8.99 -11.89
CA SER A 460 -3.15 -10.13 -11.01
C SER A 460 -3.09 -11.45 -11.79
N ALA A 461 -3.96 -11.65 -12.79
CA ALA A 461 -3.94 -12.84 -13.63
C ALA A 461 -2.62 -12.97 -14.38
N VAL A 462 -2.13 -11.89 -15.00
CA VAL A 462 -0.83 -11.86 -15.69
C VAL A 462 0.32 -12.09 -14.69
N MET A 463 0.29 -11.48 -13.51
CA MET A 463 1.30 -11.72 -12.45
C MET A 463 1.33 -13.18 -11.97
N ALA A 464 0.18 -13.87 -12.01
CA ALA A 464 0.08 -15.30 -11.71
C ALA A 464 0.43 -16.21 -12.91
N GLY A 465 0.92 -15.63 -14.01
CA GLY A 465 1.31 -16.37 -15.21
C GLY A 465 0.13 -16.89 -16.05
N LEU A 466 -1.04 -16.22 -15.98
CA LEU A 466 -2.24 -16.57 -16.74
C LEU A 466 -2.41 -15.67 -17.97
N GLU A 467 -2.95 -16.22 -19.02
CA GLU A 467 -3.41 -15.52 -20.21
C GLU A 467 -4.83 -14.99 -19.99
N VAL A 468 -5.04 -13.70 -20.20
CA VAL A 468 -6.35 -13.06 -19.99
C VAL A 468 -7.19 -13.11 -21.26
N VAL A 469 -8.40 -13.65 -21.15
CA VAL A 469 -9.43 -13.64 -22.19
C VAL A 469 -10.65 -12.90 -21.65
N THR A 470 -11.01 -11.79 -22.31
CA THR A 470 -12.11 -10.93 -21.85
C THR A 470 -13.47 -11.51 -22.24
N VAL A 471 -14.45 -11.41 -21.34
CA VAL A 471 -15.86 -11.77 -21.55
C VAL A 471 -16.69 -10.49 -21.60
N ARG A 472 -17.62 -10.39 -22.54
CA ARG A 472 -18.48 -9.22 -22.69
C ARG A 472 -19.51 -9.13 -21.56
N CYS A 473 -20.00 -7.93 -21.31
CA CYS A 473 -21.22 -7.66 -20.55
C CYS A 473 -22.34 -7.30 -21.51
N ASP A 474 -23.58 -7.61 -21.12
CA ASP A 474 -24.80 -7.25 -21.85
C ASP A 474 -25.20 -5.76 -21.61
N GLU A 475 -26.25 -5.32 -22.26
CA GLU A 475 -26.78 -3.94 -22.15
C GLU A 475 -27.33 -3.61 -20.75
N SER A 476 -27.69 -4.62 -19.96
CA SER A 476 -28.15 -4.48 -18.58
C SER A 476 -27.01 -4.45 -17.56
N GLY A 477 -25.78 -4.61 -18.00
CA GLY A 477 -24.59 -4.58 -17.16
C GLY A 477 -24.21 -5.93 -16.55
N ASN A 478 -24.90 -7.03 -16.90
CA ASN A 478 -24.56 -8.39 -16.47
C ASN A 478 -23.51 -9.01 -17.40
N VAL A 479 -22.88 -10.09 -16.96
CA VAL A 479 -22.00 -10.89 -17.83
C VAL A 479 -22.80 -11.55 -18.94
N ASP A 480 -22.40 -11.39 -20.19
CA ASP A 480 -22.99 -12.08 -21.35
C ASP A 480 -22.73 -13.59 -21.25
N LEU A 481 -23.73 -14.36 -20.81
CA LEU A 481 -23.61 -15.80 -20.58
C LEU A 481 -23.35 -16.57 -21.90
N ALA A 482 -23.84 -16.09 -23.03
CA ALA A 482 -23.58 -16.72 -24.31
C ALA A 482 -22.11 -16.57 -24.73
N ASP A 483 -21.54 -15.38 -24.55
CA ASP A 483 -20.13 -15.10 -24.79
C ASP A 483 -19.24 -15.88 -23.81
N LEU A 484 -19.64 -15.96 -22.53
CA LEU A 484 -18.93 -16.75 -21.51
C LEU A 484 -18.89 -18.23 -21.91
N ARG A 485 -20.03 -18.80 -22.34
CA ARG A 485 -20.15 -20.19 -22.77
C ARG A 485 -19.23 -20.47 -23.95
N GLN A 486 -19.32 -19.64 -25.00
CA GLN A 486 -18.49 -19.77 -26.18
C GLN A 486 -16.99 -19.79 -25.86
N LYS A 487 -16.55 -18.88 -24.93
CA LYS A 487 -15.14 -18.79 -24.55
C LYS A 487 -14.70 -19.91 -23.61
N ALA A 488 -15.57 -20.38 -22.74
CA ALA A 488 -15.28 -21.52 -21.88
C ALA A 488 -15.10 -22.80 -22.71
N GLU A 489 -15.94 -23.01 -23.72
CA GLU A 489 -15.83 -24.12 -24.69
C GLU A 489 -14.54 -24.03 -25.51
N ALA A 490 -14.26 -22.86 -26.11
CA ALA A 490 -13.08 -22.63 -26.94
C ALA A 490 -11.75 -22.83 -26.16
N HIS A 491 -11.73 -22.53 -24.89
CA HIS A 491 -10.54 -22.65 -24.04
C HIS A 491 -10.59 -23.84 -23.07
N SER A 492 -11.56 -24.76 -23.21
CA SER A 492 -11.83 -25.81 -22.23
C SER A 492 -10.58 -26.62 -21.83
N ALA A 493 -9.67 -26.94 -22.78
CA ALA A 493 -8.44 -27.66 -22.47
C ALA A 493 -7.45 -26.88 -21.60
N ARG A 494 -7.51 -25.55 -21.62
CA ARG A 494 -6.55 -24.64 -20.96
C ARG A 494 -7.19 -23.74 -19.92
N LEU A 495 -8.49 -23.84 -19.72
CA LEU A 495 -9.22 -22.95 -18.79
C LEU A 495 -8.76 -23.20 -17.35
N SER A 496 -8.11 -22.21 -16.77
CA SER A 496 -7.66 -22.21 -15.37
C SER A 496 -8.71 -21.63 -14.45
N ALA A 497 -9.20 -20.43 -14.76
CA ALA A 497 -10.13 -19.71 -13.87
C ALA A 497 -11.06 -18.76 -14.64
N LEU A 498 -12.20 -18.46 -14.00
CA LEU A 498 -12.98 -17.24 -14.23
C LEU A 498 -12.75 -16.31 -13.05
N MET A 499 -12.36 -15.05 -13.28
CA MET A 499 -12.40 -14.00 -12.25
C MET A 499 -13.65 -13.15 -12.44
N VAL A 500 -14.57 -13.16 -11.50
CA VAL A 500 -15.83 -12.43 -11.55
C VAL A 500 -16.05 -11.63 -10.27
N THR A 501 -16.60 -10.42 -10.38
CA THR A 501 -17.00 -9.57 -9.25
C THR A 501 -18.50 -9.74 -8.98
N TYR A 502 -18.89 -9.90 -7.72
CA TYR A 502 -20.29 -10.02 -7.32
C TYR A 502 -20.60 -9.22 -6.05
N PRO A 503 -21.60 -8.31 -6.05
CA PRO A 503 -22.27 -7.77 -7.24
C PRO A 503 -21.27 -7.14 -8.22
N SER A 504 -21.65 -7.01 -9.50
CA SER A 504 -20.75 -6.45 -10.51
C SER A 504 -20.45 -4.97 -10.23
N THR A 505 -19.33 -4.47 -10.75
CA THR A 505 -18.97 -3.04 -10.66
C THR A 505 -19.95 -2.11 -11.43
N HIS A 506 -20.87 -2.69 -12.19
CA HIS A 506 -21.99 -1.94 -12.77
C HIS A 506 -23.10 -1.63 -11.75
N GLY A 507 -22.97 -2.09 -10.51
CA GLY A 507 -23.94 -1.90 -9.44
C GLY A 507 -25.16 -2.83 -9.55
N VAL A 508 -25.03 -3.96 -10.22
CA VAL A 508 -26.09 -4.96 -10.40
C VAL A 508 -25.69 -6.33 -9.87
N PHE A 509 -26.68 -7.08 -9.37
CA PHE A 509 -26.47 -8.48 -9.01
C PHE A 509 -26.51 -9.36 -10.26
N GLU A 510 -25.47 -10.18 -10.45
CA GLU A 510 -25.42 -11.20 -11.52
C GLU A 510 -26.43 -12.30 -11.19
N GLU A 511 -27.61 -12.27 -11.82
CA GLU A 511 -28.69 -13.21 -11.52
C GLU A 511 -28.34 -14.66 -11.85
N GLN A 512 -27.41 -14.87 -12.79
CA GLN A 512 -26.97 -16.18 -13.28
C GLN A 512 -25.65 -16.67 -12.69
N ILE A 513 -25.17 -16.08 -11.59
CA ILE A 513 -23.85 -16.40 -11.00
C ILE A 513 -23.66 -17.91 -10.74
N GLY A 514 -24.69 -18.61 -10.25
CA GLY A 514 -24.61 -20.05 -10.02
C GLY A 514 -24.53 -20.88 -11.32
N GLU A 515 -25.10 -20.39 -12.45
CA GLU A 515 -24.94 -21.02 -13.77
C GLU A 515 -23.54 -20.77 -14.29
N MET A 516 -23.01 -19.57 -14.14
CA MET A 516 -21.63 -19.23 -14.52
C MET A 516 -20.62 -20.14 -13.80
N CYS A 517 -20.76 -20.32 -12.48
CA CYS A 517 -19.91 -21.22 -11.71
C CYS A 517 -19.95 -22.66 -12.24
N ARG A 518 -21.16 -23.22 -12.46
CA ARG A 518 -21.31 -24.57 -13.01
C ARG A 518 -20.70 -24.72 -14.40
N LEU A 519 -20.87 -23.74 -15.25
CA LEU A 519 -20.30 -23.72 -16.58
C LEU A 519 -18.75 -23.79 -16.55
N ILE A 520 -18.12 -23.00 -15.70
CA ILE A 520 -16.66 -22.99 -15.56
C ILE A 520 -16.14 -24.33 -15.03
N HIS A 521 -16.81 -24.92 -14.04
CA HIS A 521 -16.47 -26.24 -13.49
C HIS A 521 -16.61 -27.35 -14.54
N GLN A 522 -17.64 -27.30 -15.40
CA GLN A 522 -17.82 -28.27 -16.50
C GLN A 522 -16.63 -28.29 -17.46
N HIS A 523 -15.92 -27.17 -17.62
CA HIS A 523 -14.72 -27.03 -18.44
C HIS A 523 -13.42 -27.17 -17.65
N GLY A 524 -13.48 -27.62 -16.38
CA GLY A 524 -12.32 -27.90 -15.52
C GLY A 524 -11.64 -26.67 -14.95
N GLY A 525 -12.22 -25.48 -15.12
CA GLY A 525 -11.76 -24.23 -14.50
C GLY A 525 -12.23 -24.09 -13.07
N GLN A 526 -11.65 -23.12 -12.34
CA GLN A 526 -12.05 -22.71 -10.99
C GLN A 526 -12.69 -21.31 -11.02
N VAL A 527 -13.57 -21.01 -10.07
CA VAL A 527 -14.20 -19.70 -9.98
C VAL A 527 -13.54 -18.89 -8.91
N TYR A 528 -12.86 -17.82 -9.31
CA TYR A 528 -12.33 -16.78 -8.44
C TYR A 528 -13.35 -15.66 -8.35
N LEU A 529 -13.89 -15.43 -7.15
CA LEU A 529 -14.78 -14.31 -6.89
C LEU A 529 -13.98 -13.13 -6.35
N ASP A 530 -14.07 -11.98 -6.99
CA ASP A 530 -13.61 -10.72 -6.43
C ASP A 530 -14.61 -10.25 -5.37
N GLY A 531 -14.30 -10.53 -4.12
CA GLY A 531 -15.05 -10.12 -2.94
C GLY A 531 -14.40 -8.95 -2.21
N ALA A 532 -13.63 -8.14 -2.92
CA ALA A 532 -13.01 -6.93 -2.36
C ALA A 532 -14.03 -6.06 -1.61
N ASN A 533 -15.25 -6.00 -2.12
CA ASN A 533 -16.38 -5.36 -1.46
C ASN A 533 -17.48 -6.38 -1.16
N MET A 534 -17.74 -6.61 0.12
CA MET A 534 -18.77 -7.51 0.62
C MET A 534 -20.02 -6.77 1.14
N ASN A 535 -20.14 -5.45 0.92
CA ASN A 535 -21.21 -4.60 1.48
C ASN A 535 -22.61 -4.99 1.01
N ALA A 536 -22.74 -5.79 -0.04
CA ALA A 536 -24.02 -6.30 -0.51
C ALA A 536 -24.23 -7.81 -0.28
N GLN A 537 -23.31 -8.46 0.46
CA GLN A 537 -23.34 -9.91 0.60
C GLN A 537 -23.43 -10.40 2.05
N VAL A 538 -22.72 -9.76 2.99
CA VAL A 538 -22.61 -10.26 4.38
C VAL A 538 -23.99 -10.45 5.00
N GLY A 539 -24.26 -11.69 5.44
CA GLY A 539 -25.53 -12.06 6.04
C GLY A 539 -26.72 -12.23 5.09
N LEU A 540 -26.54 -11.96 3.79
CA LEU A 540 -27.56 -12.14 2.74
C LEU A 540 -27.24 -13.27 1.77
N CYS A 541 -25.99 -13.47 1.39
CA CYS A 541 -25.53 -14.60 0.60
C CYS A 541 -24.06 -14.89 0.90
N ARG A 542 -23.60 -16.13 0.57
CA ARG A 542 -22.23 -16.57 0.79
C ARG A 542 -21.63 -17.05 -0.52
N PRO A 543 -20.44 -16.53 -0.91
CA PRO A 543 -19.79 -16.94 -2.16
C PRO A 543 -19.60 -18.45 -2.34
N GLY A 544 -19.24 -19.17 -1.26
CA GLY A 544 -19.09 -20.61 -1.30
C GLY A 544 -20.36 -21.37 -1.63
N ASP A 545 -21.55 -20.83 -1.29
CA ASP A 545 -22.82 -21.53 -1.50
C ASP A 545 -23.28 -21.50 -2.97
N PHE A 546 -22.91 -20.48 -3.75
CA PHE A 546 -23.27 -20.43 -5.16
C PHE A 546 -22.16 -20.96 -6.09
N GLY A 547 -21.06 -21.44 -5.54
CA GLY A 547 -20.05 -22.22 -6.28
C GLY A 547 -18.74 -21.47 -6.58
N ALA A 548 -18.44 -20.40 -5.89
CA ALA A 548 -17.10 -19.81 -5.94
C ALA A 548 -16.09 -20.72 -5.23
N ASP A 549 -14.88 -20.85 -5.81
CA ASP A 549 -13.81 -21.70 -5.25
C ASP A 549 -12.83 -20.91 -4.43
N VAL A 550 -12.58 -19.64 -4.78
CA VAL A 550 -11.73 -18.69 -4.07
C VAL A 550 -12.41 -17.33 -4.03
N CYS A 551 -12.23 -16.63 -2.91
CA CYS A 551 -12.64 -15.23 -2.78
C CYS A 551 -11.60 -14.46 -1.97
N HIS A 552 -11.14 -13.29 -2.43
CA HIS A 552 -10.40 -12.39 -1.55
C HIS A 552 -11.35 -11.37 -0.91
N LEU A 553 -10.97 -10.88 0.25
CA LEU A 553 -11.73 -9.92 1.04
C LEU A 553 -10.86 -8.72 1.36
N ASN A 554 -11.32 -7.50 1.08
CA ASN A 554 -10.63 -6.32 1.54
C ASN A 554 -11.14 -5.92 2.92
N LEU A 555 -10.39 -6.26 3.98
CA LEU A 555 -10.81 -5.91 5.36
C LEU A 555 -10.81 -4.39 5.58
N HIS A 556 -10.10 -3.64 4.74
CA HIS A 556 -10.09 -2.17 4.70
C HIS A 556 -11.29 -1.57 3.92
N LYS A 557 -12.31 -2.36 3.63
CA LYS A 557 -13.60 -1.94 3.07
C LYS A 557 -14.73 -2.36 4.01
N THR A 558 -15.40 -3.46 3.73
CA THR A 558 -16.56 -3.95 4.50
C THR A 558 -16.26 -4.17 5.99
N PHE A 559 -15.04 -4.58 6.34
CA PHE A 559 -14.66 -4.97 7.72
C PHE A 559 -13.86 -3.90 8.46
N CYS A 560 -14.06 -2.63 8.11
CA CYS A 560 -13.73 -1.43 8.90
C CYS A 560 -12.26 -1.12 9.18
N ILE A 561 -11.27 -1.82 8.63
CA ILE A 561 -9.89 -1.30 8.69
C ILE A 561 -9.89 0.05 7.94
N PRO A 562 -9.40 1.16 8.53
CA PRO A 562 -9.46 2.47 7.91
C PRO A 562 -8.76 2.49 6.55
N HIS A 563 -9.48 2.87 5.50
CA HIS A 563 -8.91 2.97 4.15
C HIS A 563 -8.01 4.21 4.01
N GLY A 564 -8.37 5.32 4.68
CA GLY A 564 -7.52 6.44 5.08
C GLY A 564 -6.68 7.06 3.96
N GLY A 565 -7.22 7.17 2.76
CA GLY A 565 -6.46 7.75 1.64
C GLY A 565 -5.42 6.83 1.01
N GLY A 566 -5.50 5.51 1.24
CA GLY A 566 -4.66 4.53 0.56
C GLY A 566 -4.07 3.43 1.43
N GLY A 567 -4.69 3.08 2.50
CA GLY A 567 -4.25 2.01 3.40
C GLY A 567 -4.01 2.48 4.82
N PRO A 568 -3.79 1.56 5.77
CA PRO A 568 -3.25 0.20 5.61
C PRO A 568 -4.24 -0.78 4.98
N GLY A 569 -3.70 -1.86 4.37
CA GLY A 569 -4.48 -2.87 3.68
C GLY A 569 -4.37 -4.26 4.30
N MET A 570 -5.43 -5.05 4.10
CA MET A 570 -5.48 -6.50 4.32
C MET A 570 -6.37 -7.14 3.27
N GLY A 571 -5.93 -8.28 2.71
CA GLY A 571 -6.63 -8.98 1.65
C GLY A 571 -6.67 -10.49 1.85
N PRO A 572 -7.22 -11.02 2.96
CA PRO A 572 -7.29 -12.47 3.16
C PRO A 572 -8.05 -13.16 2.04
N ILE A 573 -7.71 -14.42 1.80
CA ILE A 573 -8.41 -15.29 0.86
C ILE A 573 -9.16 -16.39 1.59
N GLY A 574 -10.44 -16.59 1.22
CA GLY A 574 -11.25 -17.74 1.57
C GLY A 574 -11.24 -18.74 0.41
N VAL A 575 -11.15 -20.04 0.71
CA VAL A 575 -11.06 -21.08 -0.31
C VAL A 575 -11.97 -22.28 -0.03
N ALA A 576 -12.44 -22.90 -1.09
CA ALA A 576 -13.16 -24.16 -1.03
C ALA A 576 -12.27 -25.31 -0.52
N LYS A 577 -12.90 -26.38 -0.02
CA LYS A 577 -12.22 -27.50 0.68
C LYS A 577 -11.06 -28.11 -0.11
N HIS A 578 -11.20 -28.29 -1.41
CA HIS A 578 -10.18 -28.90 -2.26
C HIS A 578 -8.95 -28.02 -2.45
N LEU A 579 -9.07 -26.70 -2.22
CA LEU A 579 -7.99 -25.74 -2.33
C LEU A 579 -7.27 -25.46 -0.99
N ALA A 580 -7.83 -25.87 0.13
CA ALA A 580 -7.31 -25.55 1.47
C ALA A 580 -5.86 -26.01 1.70
N ALA A 581 -5.46 -27.14 1.12
CA ALA A 581 -4.09 -27.67 1.21
C ALA A 581 -3.04 -26.84 0.43
N HIS A 582 -3.49 -25.92 -0.43
CA HIS A 582 -2.66 -25.12 -1.33
C HIS A 582 -2.58 -23.65 -0.93
N LEU A 583 -2.94 -23.31 0.29
CA LEU A 583 -2.80 -21.97 0.86
C LEU A 583 -1.32 -21.59 1.04
N PRO A 584 -0.97 -20.28 0.99
CA PRO A 584 0.40 -19.80 1.17
C PRO A 584 1.01 -20.22 2.51
N GLY A 585 2.21 -20.80 2.46
CA GLY A 585 3.05 -21.12 3.60
C GLY A 585 3.97 -19.98 4.01
N HIS A 586 5.01 -20.27 4.83
CA HIS A 586 6.01 -19.29 5.24
C HIS A 586 7.32 -19.99 5.64
N ALA A 587 8.46 -19.41 5.21
CA ALA A 587 9.78 -20.01 5.39
C ALA A 587 10.24 -20.13 6.86
N VAL A 588 9.74 -19.28 7.76
CA VAL A 588 10.21 -19.18 9.16
C VAL A 588 9.18 -19.69 10.15
N VAL A 589 7.89 -19.43 9.90
CA VAL A 589 6.80 -19.75 10.82
C VAL A 589 5.81 -20.70 10.16
N GLN A 590 5.45 -21.77 10.84
CA GLN A 590 4.40 -22.67 10.35
C GLN A 590 3.02 -22.03 10.57
N ASN A 591 2.43 -21.52 9.50
CA ASN A 591 1.11 -20.88 9.47
C ASN A 591 -0.02 -21.79 8.95
N GLY A 592 0.27 -23.07 8.71
CA GLY A 592 -0.70 -24.05 8.18
C GLY A 592 -0.71 -24.17 6.64
N GLY A 593 -0.19 -23.21 5.89
CA GLY A 593 -0.04 -23.27 4.44
C GLY A 593 1.17 -24.12 4.02
N ARG A 594 1.19 -24.54 2.73
CA ARG A 594 2.24 -25.41 2.18
C ARG A 594 2.92 -24.84 0.95
N GLU A 595 2.29 -23.87 0.28
CA GLU A 595 2.86 -23.21 -0.90
C GLU A 595 3.83 -22.10 -0.50
N GLY A 596 4.54 -21.50 -1.45
CA GLY A 596 5.45 -20.40 -1.21
C GLY A 596 4.76 -19.16 -0.65
N ALA A 597 5.48 -18.37 0.15
CA ALA A 597 4.95 -17.17 0.76
C ALA A 597 4.65 -16.07 -0.26
N VAL A 598 3.55 -15.34 -0.06
CA VAL A 598 3.21 -14.13 -0.83
C VAL A 598 3.58 -12.86 -0.06
N SER A 599 3.80 -12.96 1.25
CA SER A 599 4.18 -11.87 2.15
C SER A 599 5.33 -12.30 3.06
N ALA A 600 6.24 -11.39 3.38
CA ALA A 600 7.33 -11.65 4.32
C ALA A 600 6.83 -11.78 5.78
N ALA A 601 5.66 -11.27 6.10
CA ALA A 601 5.01 -11.46 7.38
C ALA A 601 4.05 -12.67 7.32
N PRO A 602 4.06 -13.57 8.33
CA PRO A 602 3.28 -14.82 8.29
C PRO A 602 1.76 -14.61 8.19
N TRP A 603 1.25 -13.52 8.75
CA TRP A 603 -0.17 -13.12 8.77
C TRP A 603 -0.39 -11.71 8.26
N GLY A 604 0.40 -11.28 7.28
CA GLY A 604 0.27 -9.98 6.63
C GLY A 604 0.36 -8.81 7.61
N SER A 605 -0.64 -7.93 7.61
CA SER A 605 -0.72 -6.78 8.51
C SER A 605 -1.42 -7.16 9.82
N ALA A 606 -0.79 -7.99 10.63
CA ALA A 606 -1.41 -8.72 11.75
C ALA A 606 -2.07 -7.81 12.81
N SER A 607 -1.45 -6.68 13.18
CA SER A 607 -1.98 -5.82 14.25
C SER A 607 -3.35 -5.22 13.91
N ILE A 608 -3.58 -4.85 12.65
CA ILE A 608 -4.86 -4.24 12.24
C ILE A 608 -6.01 -5.25 12.09
N LEU A 609 -5.73 -6.55 12.17
CA LEU A 609 -6.77 -7.58 12.24
C LEU A 609 -7.64 -7.45 13.50
N THR A 610 -7.12 -6.81 14.56
CA THR A 610 -7.89 -6.45 15.75
C THR A 610 -9.09 -5.57 15.43
N ILE A 611 -8.98 -4.69 14.44
CA ILE A 611 -10.06 -3.78 14.01
C ILE A 611 -11.22 -4.59 13.43
N SER A 612 -10.94 -5.44 12.44
CA SER A 612 -11.99 -6.27 11.82
C SER A 612 -12.59 -7.27 12.81
N TYR A 613 -11.77 -7.82 13.71
CA TYR A 613 -12.27 -8.68 14.78
C TYR A 613 -13.21 -7.92 15.73
N ALA A 614 -12.83 -6.72 16.17
CA ALA A 614 -13.65 -5.88 17.02
C ALA A 614 -14.98 -5.51 16.33
N TYR A 615 -14.93 -5.10 15.06
CA TYR A 615 -16.11 -4.81 14.27
C TYR A 615 -17.08 -6.00 14.21
N ILE A 616 -16.58 -7.17 13.82
CA ILE A 616 -17.41 -8.39 13.72
C ILE A 616 -18.00 -8.77 15.09
N ALA A 617 -17.19 -8.70 16.16
CA ALA A 617 -17.63 -9.04 17.51
C ALA A 617 -18.65 -8.06 18.09
N MET A 618 -18.50 -6.76 17.83
CA MET A 618 -19.42 -5.72 18.28
C MET A 618 -20.75 -5.74 17.52
N MET A 619 -20.70 -5.97 16.20
CA MET A 619 -21.90 -6.01 15.36
C MET A 619 -22.69 -7.31 15.53
N GLY A 620 -22.02 -8.43 15.71
CA GLY A 620 -22.65 -9.76 15.69
C GLY A 620 -23.29 -10.08 14.33
N ALA A 621 -23.92 -11.23 14.22
CA ALA A 621 -24.52 -11.69 12.96
C ALA A 621 -25.66 -10.78 12.48
N GLU A 622 -26.51 -10.32 13.41
CA GLU A 622 -27.64 -9.44 13.08
C GLU A 622 -27.17 -8.06 12.62
N GLY A 623 -26.25 -7.45 13.37
CA GLY A 623 -25.71 -6.13 13.00
C GLY A 623 -24.97 -6.15 11.67
N LEU A 624 -24.21 -7.19 11.36
CA LEU A 624 -23.54 -7.34 10.06
C LEU A 624 -24.55 -7.46 8.90
N ARG A 625 -25.63 -8.24 9.08
CA ARG A 625 -26.71 -8.35 8.10
C ARG A 625 -27.42 -7.01 7.92
N ASP A 626 -27.71 -6.31 9.01
CA ASP A 626 -28.42 -5.03 8.98
C ASP A 626 -27.55 -3.95 8.33
N ALA A 627 -26.24 -3.95 8.57
CA ALA A 627 -25.27 -3.09 7.86
C ALA A 627 -25.34 -3.31 6.34
N THR A 628 -25.33 -4.57 5.90
CA THR A 628 -25.46 -4.90 4.48
C THR A 628 -26.81 -4.42 3.89
N ALA A 629 -27.91 -4.66 4.59
CA ALA A 629 -29.23 -4.20 4.17
C ALA A 629 -29.30 -2.66 4.07
N GLN A 630 -28.68 -1.98 5.04
CA GLN A 630 -28.62 -0.52 5.06
C GLN A 630 -27.76 0.04 3.91
N ALA A 631 -26.64 -0.59 3.58
CA ALA A 631 -25.80 -0.19 2.46
C ALA A 631 -26.56 -0.26 1.12
N ILE A 632 -27.32 -1.35 0.90
CA ILE A 632 -28.16 -1.51 -0.29
C ILE A 632 -29.32 -0.48 -0.28
N LEU A 633 -29.94 -0.26 0.87
CA LEU A 633 -31.03 0.72 1.02
C LEU A 633 -30.53 2.14 0.70
N ASN A 634 -29.39 2.54 1.25
CA ASN A 634 -28.80 3.86 1.02
C ASN A 634 -28.51 4.11 -0.46
N ALA A 635 -27.92 3.15 -1.16
CA ALA A 635 -27.67 3.24 -2.60
C ALA A 635 -28.96 3.39 -3.40
N ASN A 636 -29.99 2.58 -3.12
CA ASN A 636 -31.28 2.66 -3.77
C ASN A 636 -32.02 3.96 -3.43
N TYR A 637 -31.91 4.45 -2.21
CA TYR A 637 -32.49 5.74 -1.79
C TYR A 637 -31.89 6.90 -2.60
N MET A 638 -30.55 6.97 -2.69
CA MET A 638 -29.89 8.02 -3.46
C MET A 638 -30.19 7.91 -4.95
N ALA A 639 -30.13 6.70 -5.52
CA ALA A 639 -30.51 6.47 -6.92
C ALA A 639 -31.93 6.94 -7.21
N LYS A 640 -32.88 6.72 -6.29
CA LYS A 640 -34.28 7.20 -6.40
C LYS A 640 -34.37 8.72 -6.30
N ARG A 641 -33.62 9.36 -5.41
CA ARG A 641 -33.60 10.83 -5.27
C ARG A 641 -33.04 11.54 -6.51
N LEU A 642 -32.10 10.92 -7.19
CA LEU A 642 -31.48 11.48 -8.38
C LEU A 642 -32.27 11.26 -9.67
N GLU A 643 -33.32 10.41 -9.66
CA GLU A 643 -34.24 10.22 -10.80
C GLU A 643 -34.87 11.54 -11.27
N GLY A 644 -34.95 11.72 -12.59
CA GLY A 644 -35.44 12.97 -13.20
C GLY A 644 -34.39 14.09 -13.27
N HIS A 645 -33.29 13.95 -12.57
CA HIS A 645 -32.13 14.85 -12.65
C HIS A 645 -31.00 14.23 -13.44
N PHE A 646 -30.74 12.94 -13.19
CA PHE A 646 -29.67 12.16 -13.82
C PHE A 646 -30.18 10.77 -14.21
N GLU A 647 -29.59 10.19 -15.22
CA GLU A 647 -29.80 8.80 -15.62
C GLU A 647 -28.94 7.88 -14.74
N ILE A 648 -29.58 6.83 -14.18
CA ILE A 648 -28.89 5.73 -13.52
C ILE A 648 -28.67 4.64 -14.58
N LEU A 649 -27.41 4.44 -14.97
CA LEU A 649 -27.05 3.70 -16.18
C LEU A 649 -27.48 2.23 -16.16
N TYR A 650 -27.28 1.56 -15.03
CA TYR A 650 -27.63 0.15 -14.88
C TYR A 650 -28.53 -0.11 -13.69
N ARG A 651 -29.47 -1.03 -13.88
CA ARG A 651 -30.36 -1.51 -12.84
C ARG A 651 -30.61 -3.00 -13.05
N GLY A 652 -30.72 -3.77 -11.98
CA GLY A 652 -31.16 -5.17 -12.06
C GLY A 652 -32.61 -5.30 -12.56
N ALA A 653 -33.04 -6.52 -12.87
CA ALA A 653 -34.36 -6.83 -13.44
C ALA A 653 -35.56 -6.26 -12.65
N LYS A 654 -35.39 -6.01 -11.34
CA LYS A 654 -36.43 -5.39 -10.49
C LYS A 654 -36.30 -3.86 -10.39
N GLY A 655 -35.54 -3.22 -11.27
CA GLY A 655 -35.32 -1.77 -11.27
C GLY A 655 -34.50 -1.24 -10.08
N ARG A 656 -33.76 -2.11 -9.40
CA ARG A 656 -32.94 -1.79 -8.20
C ARG A 656 -31.45 -1.84 -8.53
N VAL A 657 -30.68 -1.10 -7.71
CA VAL A 657 -29.22 -1.17 -7.71
C VAL A 657 -28.71 -1.98 -6.51
N ALA A 658 -27.45 -2.39 -6.52
CA ALA A 658 -26.81 -3.05 -5.39
C ALA A 658 -26.42 -2.02 -4.29
N HIS A 659 -25.22 -2.10 -3.74
CA HIS A 659 -24.70 -1.15 -2.74
C HIS A 659 -24.02 0.08 -3.36
N GLU A 660 -23.89 0.10 -4.68
CA GLU A 660 -23.31 1.21 -5.47
C GLU A 660 -24.09 1.33 -6.79
N PHE A 661 -23.95 2.47 -7.46
CA PHE A 661 -24.60 2.71 -8.74
C PHE A 661 -23.86 3.71 -9.61
N ILE A 662 -24.13 3.69 -10.92
CA ILE A 662 -23.49 4.54 -11.93
C ILE A 662 -24.45 5.61 -12.41
N VAL A 663 -24.03 6.87 -12.31
CA VAL A 663 -24.71 8.05 -12.85
C VAL A 663 -24.10 8.40 -14.21
N ASP A 664 -24.90 8.43 -15.25
CA ASP A 664 -24.50 8.79 -16.60
C ASP A 664 -24.49 10.32 -16.80
N LEU A 665 -23.34 10.84 -17.21
CA LEU A 665 -23.14 12.27 -17.48
C LEU A 665 -22.89 12.58 -18.96
N ARG A 666 -22.84 11.57 -19.82
CA ARG A 666 -22.49 11.70 -21.25
C ARG A 666 -23.42 12.60 -22.04
N ALA A 667 -24.69 12.65 -21.66
CA ALA A 667 -25.67 13.54 -22.28
C ALA A 667 -25.30 15.02 -22.12
N PHE A 668 -24.71 15.40 -20.98
CA PHE A 668 -24.37 16.79 -20.66
C PHE A 668 -23.13 17.29 -21.40
N GLU A 669 -22.25 16.39 -21.85
CA GLU A 669 -21.15 16.75 -22.71
C GLU A 669 -21.64 17.26 -24.07
N LYS A 670 -22.74 16.70 -24.59
CA LYS A 670 -23.37 17.12 -25.84
C LYS A 670 -24.23 18.37 -25.67
N SER A 671 -25.02 18.48 -24.59
CA SER A 671 -26.01 19.56 -24.40
C SER A 671 -25.41 20.83 -23.77
N ALA A 672 -24.37 20.71 -22.97
CA ALA A 672 -23.80 21.81 -22.18
C ALA A 672 -22.28 21.87 -22.19
N HIS A 673 -21.61 21.00 -22.94
CA HIS A 673 -20.14 20.79 -22.90
C HIS A 673 -19.58 20.45 -21.50
N VAL A 674 -20.41 19.90 -20.61
CA VAL A 674 -20.03 19.55 -19.24
C VAL A 674 -19.60 18.10 -19.18
N THR A 675 -18.38 17.87 -18.76
CA THR A 675 -17.79 16.52 -18.61
C THR A 675 -17.97 15.98 -17.20
N ALA A 676 -17.71 14.68 -17.00
CA ALA A 676 -17.66 14.07 -15.66
C ALA A 676 -16.63 14.75 -14.75
N GLU A 677 -15.48 15.21 -15.32
CA GLU A 677 -14.47 15.95 -14.56
C GLU A 677 -15.02 17.30 -14.06
N ASP A 678 -15.81 18.01 -14.87
CA ASP A 678 -16.40 19.30 -14.47
C ASP A 678 -17.34 19.11 -13.25
N VAL A 679 -18.19 18.09 -13.26
CA VAL A 679 -19.06 17.73 -12.12
C VAL A 679 -18.22 17.34 -10.91
N ALA A 680 -17.20 16.51 -11.09
CA ALA A 680 -16.31 16.08 -10.02
C ALA A 680 -15.58 17.26 -9.35
N LYS A 681 -15.06 18.20 -10.14
CA LYS A 681 -14.41 19.41 -9.62
C LYS A 681 -15.40 20.35 -8.94
N ARG A 682 -16.62 20.46 -9.46
CA ARG A 682 -17.65 21.30 -8.84
C ARG A 682 -18.13 20.76 -7.48
N LEU A 683 -18.17 19.42 -7.30
CA LEU A 683 -18.48 18.82 -5.99
C LEU A 683 -17.49 19.24 -4.90
N MET A 684 -16.22 19.52 -5.24
CA MET A 684 -15.24 20.04 -4.28
C MET A 684 -15.67 21.41 -3.69
N ASP A 685 -16.32 22.26 -4.47
CA ASP A 685 -16.84 23.55 -4.00
C ASP A 685 -18.02 23.37 -3.05
N TYR A 686 -18.77 22.25 -3.17
CA TYR A 686 -19.82 21.85 -2.24
C TYR A 686 -19.28 21.15 -0.97
N GLY A 687 -17.97 20.94 -0.87
CA GLY A 687 -17.31 20.29 0.26
C GLY A 687 -17.29 18.78 0.18
N TYR A 688 -17.33 18.20 -1.02
CA TYR A 688 -17.26 16.75 -1.24
C TYR A 688 -16.04 16.32 -2.04
N HIS A 689 -15.47 15.18 -1.65
CA HIS A 689 -14.63 14.40 -2.53
C HIS A 689 -15.49 13.80 -3.65
N ALA A 690 -15.02 13.91 -4.90
CA ALA A 690 -15.76 13.36 -6.01
C ALA A 690 -15.86 11.82 -5.95
N PRO A 691 -16.96 11.22 -6.42
CA PRO A 691 -17.05 9.79 -6.68
C PRO A 691 -16.04 9.30 -7.72
N THR A 692 -15.89 7.99 -7.87
CA THR A 692 -15.05 7.40 -8.92
C THR A 692 -15.54 7.84 -10.29
N MET A 693 -14.63 8.40 -11.09
CA MET A 693 -14.94 9.05 -12.35
C MET A 693 -14.50 8.19 -13.54
N SER A 694 -15.37 8.12 -14.58
CA SER A 694 -15.08 7.49 -15.87
C SER A 694 -14.62 6.03 -15.78
N TRP A 695 -15.09 5.34 -14.77
CA TRP A 695 -14.87 3.91 -14.56
C TRP A 695 -16.10 3.29 -13.86
N PRO A 696 -16.55 2.07 -14.21
CA PRO A 696 -16.07 1.22 -15.32
C PRO A 696 -16.49 1.73 -16.71
N VAL A 697 -17.36 2.72 -16.78
CA VAL A 697 -17.84 3.33 -18.02
C VAL A 697 -17.33 4.76 -18.16
N ALA A 698 -16.77 5.10 -19.31
CA ALA A 698 -16.27 6.45 -19.59
C ALA A 698 -17.41 7.48 -19.55
N GLY A 699 -17.16 8.69 -19.01
CA GLY A 699 -18.13 9.79 -18.93
C GLY A 699 -19.19 9.63 -17.85
N THR A 700 -18.96 8.77 -16.86
CA THR A 700 -19.87 8.51 -15.74
C THR A 700 -19.20 8.82 -14.40
N ILE A 701 -20.00 8.82 -13.32
CA ILE A 701 -19.50 8.75 -11.95
C ILE A 701 -20.15 7.57 -11.23
N MET A 702 -19.36 6.87 -10.38
CA MET A 702 -19.84 5.73 -9.59
C MET A 702 -19.95 6.14 -8.13
N ILE A 703 -21.12 5.97 -7.55
CA ILE A 703 -21.47 6.39 -6.20
C ILE A 703 -21.66 5.16 -5.32
N GLU A 704 -20.92 5.08 -4.22
CA GLU A 704 -21.09 4.09 -3.16
C GLU A 704 -21.30 4.81 -1.83
N PRO A 705 -22.57 4.97 -1.36
CA PRO A 705 -22.83 5.35 0.02
C PRO A 705 -22.70 4.12 0.89
N THR A 706 -21.99 4.22 1.99
CA THR A 706 -21.89 3.12 2.94
C THR A 706 -23.06 3.11 3.91
N GLU A 707 -23.21 2.05 4.69
CA GLU A 707 -24.17 1.97 5.78
C GLU A 707 -23.86 2.92 6.93
N SER A 708 -22.61 3.42 7.01
CA SER A 708 -22.17 4.31 8.10
C SER A 708 -22.68 5.75 7.95
N GLU A 709 -23.23 6.10 6.79
CA GLU A 709 -23.68 7.46 6.52
C GLU A 709 -25.11 7.72 7.00
N SER A 710 -25.32 8.91 7.58
CA SER A 710 -26.64 9.34 7.99
C SER A 710 -27.52 9.74 6.80
N LYS A 711 -28.86 9.60 6.95
CA LYS A 711 -29.81 10.07 5.93
C LYS A 711 -29.60 11.56 5.58
N ALA A 712 -29.30 12.38 6.57
CA ALA A 712 -29.06 13.81 6.36
C ALA A 712 -27.84 14.05 5.45
N GLU A 713 -26.78 13.24 5.60
CA GLU A 713 -25.59 13.34 4.75
C GLU A 713 -25.86 12.82 3.32
N LEU A 714 -26.62 11.73 3.18
CA LEU A 714 -27.08 11.26 1.87
C LEU A 714 -27.93 12.31 1.15
N ASP A 715 -28.84 12.97 1.89
CA ASP A 715 -29.66 14.07 1.37
C ASP A 715 -28.81 15.25 0.92
N ARG A 716 -27.84 15.68 1.74
CA ARG A 716 -26.94 16.78 1.45
C ARG A 716 -26.10 16.52 0.18
N PHE A 717 -25.63 15.29 -0.01
CA PHE A 717 -24.90 14.90 -1.22
C PHE A 717 -25.79 14.91 -2.47
N CYS A 718 -27.00 14.36 -2.36
CA CYS A 718 -27.98 14.40 -3.46
C CYS A 718 -28.37 15.85 -3.81
N ASP A 719 -28.56 16.71 -2.82
CA ASP A 719 -28.88 18.14 -3.03
C ASP A 719 -27.73 18.87 -3.73
N ALA A 720 -26.46 18.53 -3.42
CA ALA A 720 -25.29 19.05 -4.13
C ALA A 720 -25.33 18.67 -5.61
N LEU A 721 -25.57 17.39 -5.93
CA LEU A 721 -25.70 16.94 -7.32
C LEU A 721 -26.88 17.57 -8.03
N ILE A 722 -28.06 17.68 -7.39
CA ILE A 722 -29.26 18.32 -7.96
C ILE A 722 -28.97 19.81 -8.24
N SER A 723 -28.29 20.50 -7.33
CA SER A 723 -27.87 21.89 -7.53
C SER A 723 -26.91 22.03 -8.73
N ILE A 724 -25.95 21.13 -8.86
CA ILE A 724 -25.06 21.05 -10.04
C ILE A 724 -25.87 20.80 -11.31
N ARG A 725 -26.93 19.97 -11.27
CA ARG A 725 -27.81 19.76 -12.41
C ARG A 725 -28.55 21.04 -12.82
N GLU A 726 -28.93 21.87 -11.87
CA GLU A 726 -29.54 23.19 -12.17
C GLU A 726 -28.52 24.17 -12.82
N GLU A 727 -27.26 24.13 -12.41
CA GLU A 727 -26.19 24.86 -13.07
C GLU A 727 -26.01 24.37 -14.53
N ILE A 728 -26.06 23.06 -14.79
CA ILE A 728 -26.04 22.49 -16.14
C ILE A 728 -27.26 22.96 -16.96
N ARG A 729 -28.46 22.94 -16.39
CA ARG A 729 -29.66 23.47 -17.04
C ARG A 729 -29.57 24.96 -17.40
N ALA A 730 -28.92 25.75 -16.57
CA ALA A 730 -28.65 27.15 -16.86
C ALA A 730 -27.74 27.34 -18.10
N ILE A 731 -26.77 26.45 -18.31
CA ILE A 731 -25.94 26.43 -19.50
C ILE A 731 -26.75 25.96 -20.71
N GLU A 732 -27.52 24.87 -20.61
CA GLU A 732 -28.40 24.36 -21.68
C GLU A 732 -29.40 25.41 -22.17
N GLN A 733 -29.85 26.27 -21.28
CA GLN A 733 -30.83 27.36 -21.56
C GLN A 733 -30.15 28.68 -21.99
N GLY A 734 -28.81 28.71 -22.12
CA GLY A 734 -28.07 29.92 -22.50
C GLY A 734 -28.03 31.02 -21.43
N ARG A 735 -28.41 30.73 -20.18
CA ARG A 735 -28.31 31.66 -19.04
C ARG A 735 -26.89 31.78 -18.49
N LEU A 736 -26.06 30.76 -18.71
CA LEU A 736 -24.62 30.75 -18.43
C LEU A 736 -23.87 30.37 -19.70
N PRO A 737 -22.70 31.00 -19.98
CA PRO A 737 -21.85 30.62 -21.11
C PRO A 737 -21.32 29.18 -20.96
N GLN A 738 -21.07 28.52 -22.11
CA GLN A 738 -20.55 27.15 -22.12
C GLN A 738 -19.11 27.04 -21.63
N ASP A 739 -18.31 28.08 -21.80
CA ASP A 739 -16.87 28.12 -21.51
C ASP A 739 -16.51 28.90 -20.23
N ASP A 740 -17.40 29.77 -19.74
CA ASP A 740 -17.23 30.51 -18.47
C ASP A 740 -18.40 30.34 -17.53
N ASN A 741 -18.39 29.30 -16.75
CA ASN A 741 -19.42 28.94 -15.79
C ASN A 741 -18.83 28.25 -14.55
N PRO A 742 -19.61 28.07 -13.46
CA PRO A 742 -19.11 27.48 -12.22
C PRO A 742 -18.49 26.11 -12.36
N LEU A 743 -18.97 25.27 -13.30
CA LEU A 743 -18.44 23.92 -13.50
C LEU A 743 -17.10 23.93 -14.23
N LYS A 744 -16.96 24.78 -15.27
CA LYS A 744 -15.69 24.90 -16.04
C LYS A 744 -14.55 25.47 -15.20
N ASN A 745 -14.86 26.40 -14.30
CA ASN A 745 -13.87 27.07 -13.48
C ASN A 745 -13.64 26.42 -12.13
N ALA A 746 -14.45 25.41 -11.75
CA ALA A 746 -14.24 24.65 -10.51
C ALA A 746 -12.94 23.84 -10.53
N PRO A 747 -12.32 23.62 -9.38
CA PRO A 747 -12.72 24.11 -8.06
C PRO A 747 -12.28 25.55 -7.81
N HIS A 748 -12.95 26.27 -6.91
CA HIS A 748 -12.68 27.67 -6.61
C HIS A 748 -11.90 27.83 -5.29
N PRO A 749 -10.55 27.93 -5.31
CA PRO A 749 -9.76 28.24 -4.11
C PRO A 749 -10.08 29.61 -3.53
N ALA A 750 -9.85 29.78 -2.23
CA ALA A 750 -10.03 31.07 -1.56
C ALA A 750 -9.28 32.22 -2.27
N SER A 751 -8.09 31.95 -2.78
CA SER A 751 -7.27 32.93 -3.52
C SER A 751 -7.91 33.42 -4.83
N VAL A 752 -8.77 32.61 -5.47
CA VAL A 752 -9.55 33.02 -6.64
C VAL A 752 -10.72 33.89 -6.21
N VAL A 753 -11.47 33.42 -5.22
CA VAL A 753 -12.69 34.10 -4.75
C VAL A 753 -12.37 35.46 -4.11
N LEU A 754 -11.26 35.58 -3.41
CA LEU A 754 -10.82 36.80 -2.73
C LEU A 754 -9.98 37.74 -3.60
N ALA A 755 -9.78 37.43 -4.88
CA ALA A 755 -9.05 38.32 -5.80
C ALA A 755 -9.77 39.66 -5.96
N ALA A 756 -9.01 40.74 -6.19
CA ALA A 756 -9.56 42.07 -6.33
C ALA A 756 -10.58 42.13 -7.51
N GLU A 757 -10.24 41.51 -8.63
CA GLU A 757 -11.09 41.44 -9.81
C GLU A 757 -11.83 40.11 -9.91
N TRP A 758 -13.08 40.17 -10.35
CA TRP A 758 -13.89 39.02 -10.72
C TRP A 758 -14.38 39.16 -12.15
N LYS A 759 -13.85 38.31 -13.04
CA LYS A 759 -14.07 38.42 -14.49
C LYS A 759 -15.04 37.36 -15.05
N HIS A 760 -15.62 36.54 -14.18
CA HIS A 760 -16.50 35.46 -14.59
C HIS A 760 -17.95 35.94 -14.80
N ALA A 761 -18.66 35.23 -15.68
CA ALA A 761 -20.06 35.52 -16.04
C ALA A 761 -21.10 35.17 -14.96
N TYR A 762 -20.65 34.64 -13.84
CA TYR A 762 -21.49 34.23 -12.70
C TYR A 762 -21.04 34.91 -11.40
N PRO A 763 -21.94 35.04 -10.40
CA PRO A 763 -21.61 35.71 -9.16
C PRO A 763 -20.49 35.02 -8.37
N ARG A 764 -19.60 35.83 -7.78
CA ARG A 764 -18.53 35.38 -6.88
C ARG A 764 -19.10 34.55 -5.71
N GLU A 765 -20.25 34.91 -5.22
CA GLU A 765 -20.96 34.22 -4.16
C GLU A 765 -21.37 32.79 -4.55
N GLN A 766 -21.82 32.58 -5.80
CA GLN A 766 -22.13 31.24 -6.33
C GLN A 766 -20.87 30.35 -6.42
N ALA A 767 -19.74 30.95 -6.75
CA ALA A 767 -18.45 30.24 -6.73
C ALA A 767 -18.08 29.79 -5.30
N ALA A 768 -18.17 30.72 -4.34
CA ALA A 768 -17.74 30.52 -2.97
C ALA A 768 -18.68 29.63 -2.17
N PHE A 769 -19.98 29.92 -2.26
CA PHE A 769 -21.01 29.33 -1.39
C PHE A 769 -22.17 28.81 -2.24
N PRO A 770 -21.98 27.71 -2.97
CA PRO A 770 -23.00 27.19 -3.90
C PRO A 770 -24.22 26.61 -3.17
N ALA A 771 -24.14 26.35 -1.85
CA ALA A 771 -25.24 25.87 -1.04
C ALA A 771 -25.21 26.50 0.36
N ALA A 772 -26.35 26.47 1.06
CA ALA A 772 -26.50 27.11 2.37
C ALA A 772 -25.50 26.59 3.41
N TRP A 773 -25.31 25.27 3.48
CA TRP A 773 -24.36 24.65 4.43
C TRP A 773 -22.92 25.05 4.19
N THR A 774 -22.55 25.44 2.96
CA THR A 774 -21.16 25.89 2.67
C THR A 774 -20.86 27.26 3.24
N ARG A 775 -21.85 28.02 3.71
CA ARG A 775 -21.64 29.26 4.45
C ARG A 775 -21.28 29.04 5.91
N GLU A 776 -21.82 28.00 6.51
CA GLU A 776 -21.58 27.65 7.91
C GLU A 776 -20.22 26.98 8.09
N SER A 777 -19.87 26.07 7.15
CA SER A 777 -18.61 25.33 7.20
C SER A 777 -18.05 25.13 5.79
N LYS A 778 -17.22 26.07 5.34
CA LYS A 778 -16.59 26.02 4.03
C LYS A 778 -15.27 25.29 4.07
N PHE A 779 -15.18 24.22 3.30
CA PHE A 779 -13.87 23.67 2.89
C PHE A 779 -13.40 24.41 1.62
N TRP A 780 -12.20 24.98 1.68
CA TRP A 780 -11.58 25.65 0.54
C TRP A 780 -10.63 24.71 -0.20
N PRO A 781 -10.88 24.41 -1.49
CA PRO A 781 -9.88 23.72 -2.31
C PRO A 781 -8.55 24.47 -2.30
N THR A 782 -7.44 23.73 -2.19
CA THR A 782 -6.11 24.32 -2.05
C THR A 782 -5.55 24.84 -3.37
N VAL A 783 -5.97 24.27 -4.50
CA VAL A 783 -5.56 24.65 -5.85
C VAL A 783 -6.76 24.73 -6.78
N GLY A 784 -6.64 25.47 -7.88
CA GLY A 784 -7.61 25.47 -8.97
C GLY A 784 -7.53 24.20 -9.81
N ARG A 785 -8.16 24.23 -11.01
CA ARG A 785 -8.12 23.09 -11.93
C ARG A 785 -6.69 22.81 -12.39
N ILE A 786 -6.24 21.59 -12.23
CA ILE A 786 -4.89 21.17 -12.55
C ILE A 786 -4.72 21.01 -14.06
N ASP A 787 -3.64 21.55 -14.60
CA ASP A 787 -3.25 21.31 -16.00
C ASP A 787 -2.59 19.93 -16.13
N ASN A 788 -3.43 18.94 -16.44
CA ASN A 788 -2.99 17.56 -16.63
C ASN A 788 -2.03 17.41 -17.80
N GLY A 789 -2.30 18.11 -18.93
CA GLY A 789 -1.46 18.07 -20.13
C GLY A 789 -0.06 18.64 -19.89
N PHE A 790 0.06 19.71 -19.12
CA PHE A 790 1.37 20.23 -18.69
C PHE A 790 2.11 19.21 -17.84
N GLY A 791 1.46 18.62 -16.83
CA GLY A 791 2.09 17.65 -15.95
C GLY A 791 2.54 16.36 -16.66
N ASP A 792 1.82 15.91 -17.69
CA ASP A 792 2.23 14.75 -18.49
C ASP A 792 3.46 15.01 -19.37
N ARG A 793 3.60 16.25 -19.88
CA ARG A 793 4.76 16.65 -20.70
C ARG A 793 5.97 17.03 -19.86
N ASN A 794 5.76 17.52 -18.63
CA ASN A 794 6.81 18.02 -17.75
C ASN A 794 6.89 17.16 -16.50
N LEU A 795 7.51 15.98 -16.63
CA LEU A 795 7.70 15.03 -15.54
C LEU A 795 8.73 15.57 -14.54
N VAL A 796 8.30 16.40 -13.61
CA VAL A 796 9.13 16.91 -12.52
C VAL A 796 8.81 16.12 -11.27
N CYS A 797 9.83 15.49 -10.67
CA CYS A 797 9.71 14.90 -9.33
C CYS A 797 9.56 15.97 -8.26
N THR A 798 8.98 15.60 -7.13
CA THR A 798 8.45 16.47 -6.09
C THR A 798 9.48 17.23 -5.24
N CYS A 799 10.77 17.10 -5.50
CA CYS A 799 11.82 17.83 -4.76
C CYS A 799 12.34 18.99 -5.63
N PRO A 800 11.75 20.21 -5.53
CA PRO A 800 12.36 21.37 -6.14
C PRO A 800 13.73 21.62 -5.50
N PRO A 801 14.72 22.12 -6.25
CA PRO A 801 16.01 22.46 -5.68
C PRO A 801 15.86 23.51 -4.57
N LEU A 802 16.78 23.52 -3.63
CA LEU A 802 16.76 24.44 -2.46
C LEU A 802 16.64 25.92 -2.87
N GLU A 803 17.18 26.27 -4.03
CA GLU A 803 17.13 27.61 -4.62
C GLU A 803 15.70 28.07 -4.94
N ALA A 804 14.78 27.14 -5.22
CA ALA A 804 13.36 27.47 -5.45
C ALA A 804 12.65 27.97 -4.19
N TYR A 805 13.21 27.74 -3.01
CA TYR A 805 12.70 28.23 -1.72
C TYR A 805 13.46 29.48 -1.22
N ALA A 806 14.59 29.82 -1.82
CA ALA A 806 15.38 30.98 -1.44
C ALA A 806 14.79 32.33 -1.92
N SER A 807 13.82 32.29 -2.85
CA SER A 807 13.23 33.49 -3.43
C SER A 807 12.08 34.13 -2.65
N GLU A 808 11.67 33.55 -1.52
CA GLU A 808 10.57 34.07 -0.69
C GLU A 808 11.02 34.80 0.58
N THR A 809 12.28 35.22 0.68
CA THR A 809 12.66 36.19 1.72
C THR A 809 12.25 37.59 1.20
N PRO A 810 11.28 38.28 1.83
CA PRO A 810 10.97 39.66 1.43
C PRO A 810 12.26 40.48 1.52
N ALA A 811 12.62 41.11 0.44
CA ALA A 811 13.74 42.06 0.44
C ALA A 811 13.51 43.03 1.60
N ALA A 812 14.44 43.12 2.54
CA ALA A 812 14.39 44.11 3.60
C ALA A 812 14.19 45.48 2.96
N PRO A 813 13.24 46.31 3.48
CA PRO A 813 13.00 47.60 2.89
C PRO A 813 14.31 48.41 2.85
N ALA A 814 14.66 48.90 1.68
CA ALA A 814 15.86 49.68 1.46
C ALA A 814 15.89 50.81 2.49
N ARG A 815 16.88 50.83 3.39
CA ARG A 815 17.10 51.93 4.30
C ARG A 815 17.22 53.23 3.48
N SER A 816 16.25 54.12 3.60
CA SER A 816 16.31 55.46 3.05
C SER A 816 17.57 56.16 3.57
N LYS A 817 18.43 56.60 2.68
CA LYS A 817 19.57 57.44 3.03
C LYS A 817 19.04 58.69 3.77
N PRO A 818 19.62 59.05 4.90
CA PRO A 818 19.21 60.29 5.55
C PRO A 818 19.50 61.48 4.63
N ALA A 819 18.54 62.39 4.50
CA ALA A 819 18.69 63.62 3.77
C ALA A 819 19.83 64.46 4.34
N PRO A 820 20.63 65.21 3.55
CA PRO A 820 21.71 66.01 4.05
C PRO A 820 21.14 67.16 4.86
N VAL A 821 21.63 67.29 6.12
CA VAL A 821 21.34 68.44 6.96
C VAL A 821 21.97 69.65 6.33
N ARG A 822 21.13 70.65 5.91
CA ARG A 822 21.61 71.97 5.52
C ARG A 822 22.11 72.69 6.79
N ALA A 823 23.41 73.03 6.80
CA ALA A 823 23.94 73.94 7.70
C ALA A 823 23.41 75.37 7.33
N GLY A 824 22.58 75.96 8.20
CA GLY A 824 22.20 77.39 8.16
C GLY A 824 22.89 78.09 9.30
N GLY A 825 23.49 79.22 8.92
CA GLY A 825 24.31 80.15 9.75
C GLY A 825 23.54 80.91 10.80
#